data_d2864803b4d3bb4a81ba6bce2828d846
#
_entry.id   d2864803b4d3bb4a81ba6bce2828d846
#
_cell.length_a   1.000
_cell.length_b   1.000
_cell.length_c   1.000
_cell.angle_alpha   90.00
_cell.angle_beta   90.00
_cell.angle_gamma   90.00
#
_symmetry.space_group_name_H-M   'P 1'
#
loop_
_entity.id
_entity.type
_entity.pdbx_description
1 polymer ?
#
loop_
_entity_poly.entity_id
_entity_poly.type
_entity_poly.pdbx_seq_one_letter_code
_entity_poly.pdbx_strand_id
1 'polypeptide(L)'
;MKKYGMVWILCLFFILFCPQSVYAEEFVSTKNGLDVMFVMDYSGSMKTNDSQDIARGMVKAFVDTVHSADIRVGFVAYNDRILTSTSPLTIQTEEERAKLKELIDQEQYAGNTDIGLGLSYGYELLGKPSGRKQVIVLISDGEADLKGSDTGRTTEISRQDMSTVAQECARTGIRIYTIAFGDYDGNTQTLKEISENTLAQMYTAETPENLIEVLYGIFGTNLDYSIREITDSVFAPGIQNIRISLEENYLDEMDVLLISPRKIGDVGILYGDREIETMNLGNYAVGKITDIDSSIRELTVQAETLENQKLQIYLFSYRSLTPVLELDTTVYKNEPLSYKLYFRDKSGNAVSDENLYENFIYEFSIGDGEEGDTPESFLEIEPSGGSMQGQVIMEQSGTWFFQAYMEDGMGNSSFEPISVVVENRKPNGALPADERFTVLTRERFYVLDEYFTDPDGDPLTYLLQTDSGEYLDAELSNNVLTVQPLKSGTQTILLEVSDGESAYTYEYEIEITPLWKAYGWVFALLAVGVAGIVIWKITHKPRPALERLAEETKKNHFCGRMDAYFTAQPDAEKEIPPLSFELYKVRENKLILGALLEEYPDAVRAMELNEIHLMADEDRRMILYHTSKSVVMIGNSIACKQIQYSVGFGDVIYIMPQDGSYELEIHYIAVIQ
;
A
#
# COMPACT_ATOMS: atom_id res chain seq x y z
N MET A 1 37.63 36.29 6.29
CA MET A 1 36.53 35.85 5.36
C MET A 1 36.73 34.42 4.83
N LYS A 2 37.43 33.51 5.51
CA LYS A 2 37.65 32.11 5.06
C LYS A 2 37.01 31.03 5.98
N LYS A 3 36.26 31.42 7.01
CA LYS A 3 35.63 30.46 7.96
C LYS A 3 34.14 30.19 7.75
N TYR A 4 33.46 30.92 6.86
CA TYR A 4 32.00 30.73 6.61
C TYR A 4 31.69 29.91 5.37
N GLY A 5 32.65 29.70 4.48
CA GLY A 5 32.47 28.91 3.27
C GLY A 5 32.32 27.38 3.49
N MET A 6 32.97 26.87 4.58
CA MET A 6 32.96 25.43 4.86
C MET A 6 31.67 24.97 5.57
N VAL A 7 30.97 25.87 6.26
CA VAL A 7 29.71 25.57 6.92
C VAL A 7 28.58 25.48 5.89
N TRP A 8 28.60 26.29 4.83
CA TRP A 8 27.61 26.23 3.75
C TRP A 8 27.75 25.00 2.85
N ILE A 9 28.95 24.50 2.65
CA ILE A 9 29.19 23.26 1.88
C ILE A 9 28.73 22.04 2.69
N LEU A 10 28.88 22.02 4.02
CA LEU A 10 28.37 20.95 4.86
C LEU A 10 26.83 20.97 4.96
N CYS A 11 26.19 22.13 4.96
CA CYS A 11 24.73 22.23 4.93
C CYS A 11 24.15 21.84 3.57
N LEU A 12 24.83 22.10 2.45
CA LEU A 12 24.41 21.65 1.12
C LEU A 12 24.58 20.12 0.94
N PHE A 13 25.57 19.50 1.58
CA PHE A 13 25.75 18.05 1.54
C PHE A 13 24.72 17.31 2.42
N PHE A 14 24.19 17.94 3.48
CA PHE A 14 23.13 17.34 4.30
C PHE A 14 21.75 17.44 3.65
N ILE A 15 21.53 18.38 2.72
CA ILE A 15 20.27 18.50 1.97
C ILE A 15 20.21 17.49 0.81
N LEU A 16 21.36 16.98 0.34
CA LEU A 16 21.44 15.98 -0.74
C LEU A 16 21.38 14.52 -0.24
N PHE A 17 21.38 14.30 1.07
CA PHE A 17 21.23 12.98 1.71
C PHE A 17 20.03 12.91 2.66
N CYS A 18 19.00 13.75 2.47
CA CYS A 18 17.71 13.44 3.04
C CYS A 18 17.18 12.22 2.27
N PRO A 19 16.97 11.05 2.88
CA PRO A 19 16.22 10.00 2.20
C PRO A 19 14.91 10.67 1.78
N GLN A 20 14.61 10.66 0.49
CA GLN A 20 13.26 11.00 0.03
C GLN A 20 12.37 10.03 0.78
N SER A 21 11.63 10.53 1.74
CA SER A 21 10.53 9.80 2.32
C SER A 21 9.60 9.50 1.13
N VAL A 22 9.60 8.28 0.68
CA VAL A 22 8.57 7.79 -0.23
C VAL A 22 7.29 7.91 0.58
N TYR A 23 6.46 8.90 0.26
CA TYR A 23 5.14 8.99 0.84
C TYR A 23 4.28 8.00 0.07
N ALA A 24 3.65 7.08 0.78
CA ALA A 24 2.62 6.24 0.20
C ALA A 24 1.57 7.15 -0.47
N GLU A 25 1.24 6.85 -1.70
CA GLU A 25 0.19 7.57 -2.42
C GLU A 25 -1.18 7.07 -1.94
N GLU A 26 -2.11 7.99 -1.81
CA GLU A 26 -3.49 7.66 -1.48
C GLU A 26 -4.29 7.47 -2.77
N PHE A 27 -4.86 6.29 -2.93
CA PHE A 27 -5.81 5.98 -3.99
C PHE A 27 -7.20 5.89 -3.37
N VAL A 28 -8.14 6.58 -3.96
CA VAL A 28 -9.53 6.54 -3.55
C VAL A 28 -10.29 5.69 -4.56
N SER A 29 -11.05 4.72 -4.09
CA SER A 29 -11.93 3.96 -4.97
C SER A 29 -12.88 4.93 -5.67
N THR A 30 -12.84 4.95 -6.99
CA THR A 30 -13.77 5.74 -7.76
C THR A 30 -15.11 5.02 -7.74
N LYS A 31 -16.07 5.55 -6.98
CA LYS A 31 -17.47 5.20 -7.17
C LYS A 31 -17.85 5.68 -8.57
N ASN A 32 -17.81 4.78 -9.52
CA ASN A 32 -18.30 5.08 -10.85
C ASN A 32 -19.81 5.23 -10.75
N GLY A 33 -20.30 6.47 -10.79
CA GLY A 33 -21.73 6.73 -10.80
C GLY A 33 -22.42 5.94 -11.90
N LEU A 34 -23.74 5.69 -11.75
CA LEU A 34 -24.55 4.92 -12.68
C LEU A 34 -25.51 5.82 -13.45
N ASP A 35 -25.54 5.66 -14.77
CA ASP A 35 -26.51 6.28 -15.64
C ASP A 35 -27.51 5.19 -16.08
N VAL A 36 -28.77 5.34 -15.69
CA VAL A 36 -29.85 4.42 -16.02
C VAL A 36 -30.77 5.07 -17.06
N MET A 37 -30.94 4.43 -18.21
CA MET A 37 -31.87 4.87 -19.25
C MET A 37 -33.06 3.93 -19.28
N PHE A 38 -34.20 4.40 -18.86
CA PHE A 38 -35.49 3.69 -19.07
C PHE A 38 -36.01 3.95 -20.46
N VAL A 39 -36.27 2.88 -21.21
CA VAL A 39 -36.89 2.91 -22.54
C VAL A 39 -38.20 2.16 -22.44
N MET A 40 -39.30 2.88 -22.36
CA MET A 40 -40.60 2.33 -21.99
C MET A 40 -41.59 2.41 -23.14
N ASP A 41 -42.21 1.28 -23.40
CA ASP A 41 -43.27 1.09 -24.41
C ASP A 41 -44.58 1.72 -23.94
N TYR A 42 -45.12 2.58 -24.76
CA TYR A 42 -46.46 3.19 -24.61
C TYR A 42 -47.40 2.81 -25.75
N SER A 43 -47.16 1.67 -26.40
CA SER A 43 -48.03 1.15 -27.44
C SER A 43 -49.42 0.78 -26.92
N GLY A 44 -50.36 0.55 -27.85
CA GLY A 44 -51.74 0.25 -27.51
C GLY A 44 -51.94 -1.08 -26.80
N SER A 45 -51.05 -2.08 -27.01
CA SER A 45 -51.06 -3.38 -26.34
C SER A 45 -50.76 -3.28 -24.86
N MET A 46 -49.87 -2.39 -24.45
CA MET A 46 -49.56 -2.14 -23.06
C MET A 46 -50.78 -1.76 -22.22
N LYS A 47 -51.78 -1.11 -22.81
CA LYS A 47 -53.04 -0.81 -22.12
C LYS A 47 -53.79 -2.06 -21.62
N THR A 48 -53.61 -3.19 -22.29
CA THR A 48 -54.24 -4.46 -21.92
C THR A 48 -53.27 -5.28 -21.04
N ASN A 49 -52.03 -5.36 -21.44
CA ASN A 49 -51.03 -6.23 -20.83
C ASN A 49 -50.45 -5.62 -19.51
N ASP A 50 -50.50 -4.30 -19.39
CA ASP A 50 -50.20 -3.56 -18.14
C ASP A 50 -51.43 -2.80 -17.63
N SER A 51 -52.55 -3.52 -17.48
CA SER A 51 -53.85 -2.91 -17.09
C SER A 51 -53.85 -2.28 -15.69
N GLN A 52 -52.86 -2.59 -14.84
CA GLN A 52 -52.69 -2.06 -13.52
C GLN A 52 -51.64 -0.92 -13.47
N ASP A 53 -51.10 -0.54 -14.61
CA ASP A 53 -50.09 0.51 -14.73
C ASP A 53 -48.81 0.21 -13.92
N ILE A 54 -48.40 -1.05 -13.90
CA ILE A 54 -47.26 -1.55 -13.14
C ILE A 54 -45.96 -0.98 -13.70
N ALA A 55 -45.81 -0.90 -15.02
CA ALA A 55 -44.60 -0.44 -15.68
C ALA A 55 -44.20 0.99 -15.23
N ARG A 56 -45.17 1.94 -15.27
CA ARG A 56 -44.96 3.29 -14.79
C ARG A 56 -44.69 3.32 -13.27
N GLY A 57 -45.46 2.51 -12.53
CA GLY A 57 -45.28 2.34 -11.09
C GLY A 57 -43.87 1.87 -10.75
N MET A 58 -43.33 0.89 -11.51
CA MET A 58 -41.96 0.39 -11.32
C MET A 58 -40.89 1.47 -11.53
N VAL A 59 -40.98 2.23 -12.62
CA VAL A 59 -39.98 3.31 -12.90
C VAL A 59 -40.08 4.39 -11.86
N LYS A 60 -41.27 4.79 -11.42
CA LYS A 60 -41.46 5.77 -10.35
C LYS A 60 -40.95 5.27 -9.01
N ALA A 61 -41.21 4.02 -8.65
CA ALA A 61 -40.65 3.43 -7.43
C ALA A 61 -39.11 3.36 -7.45
N PHE A 62 -38.52 3.03 -8.60
CA PHE A 62 -37.09 3.10 -8.79
C PHE A 62 -36.56 4.52 -8.51
N VAL A 63 -37.18 5.54 -9.13
CA VAL A 63 -36.75 6.95 -8.92
C VAL A 63 -36.83 7.34 -7.46
N ASP A 64 -37.83 6.83 -6.72
CA ASP A 64 -38.04 7.18 -5.30
C ASP A 64 -37.14 6.40 -4.34
N THR A 65 -36.68 5.19 -4.70
CA THR A 65 -35.86 4.32 -3.83
C THR A 65 -34.36 4.43 -4.05
N VAL A 66 -33.89 4.94 -5.20
CA VAL A 66 -32.47 5.00 -5.45
C VAL A 66 -31.78 6.14 -4.69
N HIS A 67 -30.57 5.89 -4.19
CA HIS A 67 -29.72 6.93 -3.62
C HIS A 67 -29.28 7.92 -4.70
N SER A 68 -29.59 9.17 -4.48
CA SER A 68 -29.49 10.21 -5.51
C SER A 68 -28.08 10.69 -5.84
N ALA A 69 -27.10 10.44 -4.96
CA ALA A 69 -25.77 11.04 -5.10
C ALA A 69 -25.02 10.52 -6.33
N ASP A 70 -25.19 9.25 -6.66
CA ASP A 70 -24.35 8.56 -7.66
C ASP A 70 -25.14 8.12 -8.90
N ILE A 71 -26.46 8.39 -8.97
CA ILE A 71 -27.32 7.92 -10.05
C ILE A 71 -27.88 9.10 -10.85
N ARG A 72 -27.86 8.94 -12.18
CA ARG A 72 -28.65 9.80 -13.09
C ARG A 72 -29.64 8.92 -13.86
N VAL A 73 -30.85 9.40 -14.04
CA VAL A 73 -31.92 8.67 -14.69
C VAL A 73 -32.37 9.41 -15.94
N GLY A 74 -32.31 8.71 -17.06
CA GLY A 74 -32.92 9.11 -18.33
C GLY A 74 -34.19 8.34 -18.60
N PHE A 75 -35.03 8.86 -19.47
CA PHE A 75 -36.29 8.28 -19.79
C PHE A 75 -36.68 8.48 -21.27
N VAL A 76 -37.21 7.48 -21.89
CA VAL A 76 -37.80 7.52 -23.23
C VAL A 76 -39.15 6.80 -23.21
N ALA A 77 -40.22 7.52 -23.51
CA ALA A 77 -41.52 6.95 -23.84
C ALA A 77 -41.64 6.82 -25.36
N TYR A 78 -41.93 5.64 -25.83
CA TYR A 78 -42.10 5.38 -27.25
C TYR A 78 -43.34 4.53 -27.56
N ASN A 79 -43.83 4.65 -28.79
CA ASN A 79 -44.72 3.72 -29.46
C ASN A 79 -44.17 3.48 -30.89
N ASP A 80 -44.86 3.85 -31.97
CA ASP A 80 -44.25 3.96 -33.30
C ASP A 80 -43.55 5.31 -33.55
N ARG A 81 -43.47 6.16 -32.50
CA ARG A 81 -42.76 7.44 -32.43
C ARG A 81 -42.13 7.62 -31.05
N ILE A 82 -41.18 8.55 -30.96
CA ILE A 82 -40.74 9.04 -29.65
C ILE A 82 -41.81 10.03 -29.16
N LEU A 83 -42.37 9.76 -27.99
CA LEU A 83 -43.44 10.55 -27.40
C LEU A 83 -42.88 11.63 -26.49
N THR A 84 -42.14 11.22 -25.47
CA THR A 84 -41.39 12.13 -24.56
C THR A 84 -40.07 11.51 -24.17
N SER A 85 -39.11 12.33 -23.79
CA SER A 85 -37.77 11.84 -23.44
C SER A 85 -36.95 12.83 -22.65
N THR A 86 -35.99 12.33 -21.90
CA THR A 86 -34.92 13.13 -21.25
C THR A 86 -33.61 12.34 -21.19
N SER A 87 -32.51 13.01 -21.41
CA SER A 87 -31.18 12.46 -21.11
C SER A 87 -31.02 12.19 -19.60
N PRO A 88 -30.02 11.40 -19.19
CA PRO A 88 -29.79 11.13 -17.77
C PRO A 88 -29.65 12.42 -16.94
N LEU A 89 -30.58 12.65 -16.01
CA LEU A 89 -30.65 13.77 -15.09
C LEU A 89 -30.34 13.33 -13.67
N THR A 90 -29.80 14.21 -12.86
CA THR A 90 -29.72 14.01 -11.42
C THR A 90 -31.11 13.95 -10.82
N ILE A 91 -31.27 13.15 -9.76
CA ILE A 91 -32.52 12.99 -9.01
C ILE A 91 -32.28 13.21 -7.51
N GLN A 92 -31.42 14.17 -7.20
CA GLN A 92 -31.00 14.46 -5.83
C GLN A 92 -32.09 15.13 -4.98
N THR A 93 -32.90 15.93 -5.63
CA THR A 93 -33.98 16.67 -4.95
C THR A 93 -35.36 16.09 -5.28
N GLU A 94 -36.31 16.28 -4.38
CA GLU A 94 -37.71 15.87 -4.63
C GLU A 94 -38.31 16.58 -5.86
N GLU A 95 -37.89 17.82 -6.14
CA GLU A 95 -38.30 18.54 -7.34
C GLU A 95 -37.82 17.88 -8.62
N GLU A 96 -36.58 17.39 -8.65
CA GLU A 96 -36.01 16.65 -9.81
C GLU A 96 -36.73 15.31 -10.01
N ARG A 97 -37.00 14.57 -8.91
CA ARG A 97 -37.78 13.34 -8.93
C ARG A 97 -39.20 13.58 -9.45
N ALA A 98 -39.87 14.61 -8.93
CA ALA A 98 -41.21 14.97 -9.32
C ALA A 98 -41.28 15.30 -10.82
N LYS A 99 -40.34 16.06 -11.37
CA LYS A 99 -40.25 16.36 -12.81
C LYS A 99 -40.13 15.09 -13.67
N LEU A 100 -39.29 14.16 -13.24
CA LEU A 100 -39.10 12.90 -13.98
C LEU A 100 -40.39 12.04 -13.91
N LYS A 101 -41.03 11.99 -12.74
CA LYS A 101 -42.32 11.29 -12.59
C LYS A 101 -43.44 11.91 -13.42
N GLU A 102 -43.46 13.23 -13.56
CA GLU A 102 -44.40 13.94 -14.46
C GLU A 102 -44.20 13.53 -15.93
N LEU A 103 -42.93 13.41 -16.40
CA LEU A 103 -42.67 12.92 -17.76
C LEU A 103 -43.15 11.49 -17.97
N ILE A 104 -43.00 10.61 -16.97
CA ILE A 104 -43.49 9.22 -17.03
C ILE A 104 -45.01 9.18 -17.16
N ASP A 105 -45.74 10.07 -16.48
CA ASP A 105 -47.20 10.09 -16.48
C ASP A 105 -47.82 10.92 -17.64
N GLN A 106 -47.01 11.61 -18.43
CA GLN A 106 -47.45 12.56 -19.44
C GLN A 106 -48.20 11.90 -20.59
N GLU A 107 -47.78 10.69 -20.99
CA GLU A 107 -48.27 10.03 -22.18
C GLU A 107 -49.30 8.91 -21.87
N GLN A 108 -50.10 8.57 -22.85
CA GLN A 108 -51.10 7.51 -22.74
C GLN A 108 -50.75 6.34 -23.68
N TYR A 109 -51.08 5.13 -23.27
CA TYR A 109 -50.90 3.93 -24.08
C TYR A 109 -51.71 3.99 -25.38
N ALA A 110 -51.05 4.07 -26.53
CA ALA A 110 -51.68 4.13 -27.87
C ALA A 110 -50.66 3.85 -28.99
N GLY A 111 -51.14 3.53 -30.16
CA GLY A 111 -50.30 3.35 -31.37
C GLY A 111 -49.69 1.97 -31.52
N ASN A 112 -48.76 1.85 -32.43
CA ASN A 112 -48.00 0.65 -32.75
C ASN A 112 -46.73 0.56 -31.92
N THR A 113 -45.94 -0.51 -32.07
CA THR A 113 -44.73 -0.76 -31.25
C THR A 113 -43.50 -0.78 -32.13
N ASP A 114 -42.59 0.22 -31.95
CA ASP A 114 -41.27 0.26 -32.59
C ASP A 114 -40.15 0.23 -31.53
N ILE A 115 -39.84 -0.98 -31.05
CA ILE A 115 -38.82 -1.18 -30.01
C ILE A 115 -37.45 -0.67 -30.47
N GLY A 116 -37.12 -0.93 -31.77
CA GLY A 116 -35.84 -0.50 -32.33
C GLY A 116 -35.65 1.00 -32.31
N LEU A 117 -36.74 1.76 -32.61
CA LEU A 117 -36.73 3.21 -32.53
C LEU A 117 -36.50 3.69 -31.07
N GLY A 118 -37.28 3.15 -30.13
CA GLY A 118 -37.14 3.50 -28.70
C GLY A 118 -35.77 3.20 -28.15
N LEU A 119 -35.26 2.01 -28.41
CA LEU A 119 -33.96 1.56 -27.95
C LEU A 119 -32.81 2.37 -28.56
N SER A 120 -32.85 2.64 -29.88
CA SER A 120 -31.84 3.45 -30.58
C SER A 120 -31.81 4.86 -30.03
N TYR A 121 -32.96 5.46 -29.78
CA TYR A 121 -33.06 6.81 -29.25
C TYR A 121 -32.60 6.88 -27.79
N GLY A 122 -32.95 5.88 -26.99
CA GLY A 122 -32.44 5.77 -25.60
C GLY A 122 -30.93 5.61 -25.54
N TYR A 123 -30.33 4.80 -26.41
CA TYR A 123 -28.89 4.67 -26.54
C TYR A 123 -28.22 5.98 -26.96
N GLU A 124 -28.80 6.72 -27.92
CA GLU A 124 -28.29 8.02 -28.33
C GLU A 124 -28.31 9.05 -27.18
N LEU A 125 -29.40 9.11 -26.42
CA LEU A 125 -29.54 10.01 -25.26
C LEU A 125 -28.63 9.64 -24.11
N LEU A 126 -28.34 8.36 -23.91
CA LEU A 126 -27.39 7.89 -22.89
C LEU A 126 -25.97 8.43 -23.17
N GLY A 127 -25.63 8.58 -24.44
CA GLY A 127 -24.39 9.19 -24.90
C GLY A 127 -23.17 8.28 -24.74
N LYS A 128 -21.99 8.83 -25.03
CA LYS A 128 -20.75 8.07 -24.92
C LYS A 128 -20.38 7.81 -23.46
N PRO A 129 -19.74 6.67 -23.15
CA PRO A 129 -19.23 6.40 -21.81
C PRO A 129 -18.33 7.55 -21.30
N SER A 130 -18.68 8.07 -20.15
CA SER A 130 -18.02 9.23 -19.53
C SER A 130 -17.30 8.86 -18.21
N GLY A 131 -16.81 7.62 -18.08
CA GLY A 131 -16.28 7.08 -16.84
C GLY A 131 -17.35 6.64 -15.84
N ARG A 132 -18.64 6.79 -16.18
CA ARG A 132 -19.78 6.30 -15.40
C ARG A 132 -20.27 4.97 -16.00
N LYS A 133 -20.69 4.04 -15.15
CA LYS A 133 -21.40 2.83 -15.63
C LYS A 133 -22.70 3.24 -16.30
N GLN A 134 -23.08 2.55 -17.36
CA GLN A 134 -24.28 2.84 -18.12
C GLN A 134 -25.11 1.59 -18.28
N VAL A 135 -26.43 1.70 -18.03
CA VAL A 135 -27.38 0.60 -18.25
C VAL A 135 -28.62 1.13 -18.96
N ILE A 136 -29.25 0.27 -19.78
CA ILE A 136 -30.57 0.51 -20.37
C ILE A 136 -31.54 -0.48 -19.76
N VAL A 137 -32.72 0.00 -19.40
CA VAL A 137 -33.84 -0.83 -18.95
C VAL A 137 -34.95 -0.67 -19.98
N LEU A 138 -35.11 -1.68 -20.81
CA LEU A 138 -36.13 -1.72 -21.85
C LEU A 138 -37.38 -2.41 -21.31
N ILE A 139 -38.50 -1.72 -21.34
CA ILE A 139 -39.79 -2.18 -20.84
C ILE A 139 -40.78 -2.27 -22.03
N SER A 140 -41.30 -3.48 -22.32
CA SER A 140 -42.27 -3.70 -23.40
C SER A 140 -43.10 -4.96 -23.14
N ASP A 141 -44.21 -5.11 -23.81
CA ASP A 141 -45.10 -6.27 -23.70
C ASP A 141 -44.99 -7.26 -24.87
N GLY A 142 -43.99 -7.07 -25.76
CA GLY A 142 -43.91 -8.01 -26.88
C GLY A 142 -42.89 -7.67 -27.95
N GLU A 143 -43.24 -8.01 -29.18
CA GLU A 143 -42.46 -7.76 -30.37
C GLU A 143 -42.84 -6.45 -31.05
N ALA A 144 -41.91 -5.94 -31.85
CA ALA A 144 -42.18 -4.79 -32.70
C ALA A 144 -43.34 -5.11 -33.67
N ASP A 145 -44.40 -4.30 -33.65
CA ASP A 145 -45.53 -4.35 -34.57
C ASP A 145 -45.80 -2.97 -35.16
N LEU A 146 -45.49 -2.81 -36.42
CA LEU A 146 -45.66 -1.57 -37.19
C LEU A 146 -46.74 -1.70 -38.28
N LYS A 147 -47.55 -2.72 -38.18
CA LYS A 147 -48.65 -2.92 -39.15
C LYS A 147 -49.69 -1.80 -39.00
N GLY A 148 -49.79 -0.99 -40.04
CA GLY A 148 -50.74 0.15 -40.06
C GLY A 148 -50.12 1.47 -39.51
N SER A 149 -48.90 1.48 -39.09
CA SER A 149 -48.15 2.71 -38.75
C SER A 149 -47.96 3.60 -40.00
N ASP A 150 -48.08 4.91 -39.83
CA ASP A 150 -47.87 5.89 -40.90
C ASP A 150 -46.47 6.49 -40.91
N THR A 151 -45.56 5.98 -40.03
CA THR A 151 -44.18 6.47 -39.90
C THR A 151 -43.28 6.08 -41.07
N GLY A 152 -43.70 5.13 -41.91
CA GLY A 152 -42.89 4.56 -42.97
C GLY A 152 -41.79 3.60 -42.50
N ARG A 153 -41.70 3.35 -41.20
CA ARG A 153 -40.82 2.32 -40.62
C ARG A 153 -41.49 0.94 -40.70
N THR A 154 -40.70 -0.09 -40.74
CA THR A 154 -41.15 -1.48 -40.79
C THR A 154 -40.62 -2.26 -39.60
N THR A 155 -41.30 -3.37 -39.27
CA THR A 155 -40.86 -4.28 -38.22
C THR A 155 -39.44 -4.80 -38.45
N GLU A 156 -39.03 -4.97 -39.72
CA GLU A 156 -37.70 -5.41 -40.08
C GLU A 156 -36.64 -4.34 -39.76
N ILE A 157 -36.94 -3.06 -40.06
CA ILE A 157 -36.07 -1.94 -39.66
C ILE A 157 -35.93 -1.86 -38.13
N SER A 158 -37.06 -2.02 -37.42
CA SER A 158 -37.04 -2.05 -35.95
C SER A 158 -36.15 -3.16 -35.40
N ARG A 159 -36.24 -4.39 -35.96
CA ARG A 159 -35.36 -5.51 -35.55
C ARG A 159 -33.88 -5.25 -35.85
N GLN A 160 -33.60 -4.68 -37.01
CA GLN A 160 -32.23 -4.32 -37.39
C GLN A 160 -31.63 -3.29 -36.40
N ASP A 161 -32.40 -2.26 -36.04
CA ASP A 161 -32.00 -1.26 -35.09
C ASP A 161 -31.74 -1.88 -33.71
N MET A 162 -32.64 -2.76 -33.21
CA MET A 162 -32.43 -3.50 -31.96
C MET A 162 -31.13 -4.30 -31.96
N SER A 163 -30.86 -5.05 -33.04
CA SER A 163 -29.64 -5.84 -33.17
C SER A 163 -28.39 -4.95 -33.19
N THR A 164 -28.46 -3.83 -33.91
CA THR A 164 -27.31 -2.87 -33.99
C THR A 164 -26.99 -2.28 -32.64
N VAL A 165 -28.01 -1.82 -31.92
CA VAL A 165 -27.83 -1.24 -30.58
C VAL A 165 -27.30 -2.27 -29.58
N ALA A 166 -27.88 -3.50 -29.60
CA ALA A 166 -27.42 -4.58 -28.71
C ALA A 166 -25.94 -4.92 -28.94
N GLN A 167 -25.50 -5.00 -30.20
CA GLN A 167 -24.11 -5.25 -30.55
C GLN A 167 -23.18 -4.10 -30.07
N GLU A 168 -23.59 -2.86 -30.24
CA GLU A 168 -22.82 -1.70 -29.81
C GLU A 168 -22.74 -1.60 -28.28
N CYS A 169 -23.85 -1.87 -27.59
CA CYS A 169 -23.88 -1.96 -26.13
C CYS A 169 -22.96 -3.08 -25.60
N ALA A 170 -23.00 -4.26 -26.22
CA ALA A 170 -22.10 -5.36 -25.85
C ALA A 170 -20.63 -4.98 -26.03
N ARG A 171 -20.29 -4.29 -27.13
CA ARG A 171 -18.93 -3.80 -27.41
C ARG A 171 -18.44 -2.75 -26.41
N THR A 172 -19.35 -1.93 -25.89
CA THR A 172 -19.03 -0.82 -24.98
C THR A 172 -19.28 -1.16 -23.52
N GLY A 173 -19.66 -2.40 -23.20
CA GLY A 173 -19.95 -2.85 -21.83
C GLY A 173 -21.27 -2.34 -21.24
N ILE A 174 -22.16 -1.74 -22.07
CA ILE A 174 -23.48 -1.29 -21.62
C ILE A 174 -24.40 -2.48 -21.56
N ARG A 175 -25.01 -2.74 -20.39
CA ARG A 175 -25.98 -3.81 -20.19
C ARG A 175 -27.40 -3.34 -20.54
N ILE A 176 -28.17 -4.15 -21.28
CA ILE A 176 -29.58 -3.89 -21.58
C ILE A 176 -30.44 -4.90 -20.82
N TYR A 177 -30.97 -4.49 -19.69
CA TYR A 177 -31.97 -5.26 -18.97
C TYR A 177 -33.30 -5.11 -19.67
N THR A 178 -34.04 -6.20 -19.82
CA THR A 178 -35.37 -6.16 -20.45
C THR A 178 -36.43 -6.61 -19.44
N ILE A 179 -37.59 -5.93 -19.47
CA ILE A 179 -38.75 -6.26 -18.65
C ILE A 179 -39.92 -6.52 -19.58
N ALA A 180 -40.39 -7.76 -19.58
CA ALA A 180 -41.47 -8.21 -20.42
C ALA A 180 -42.79 -8.22 -19.64
N PHE A 181 -43.83 -7.60 -20.21
CA PHE A 181 -45.21 -7.61 -19.69
C PHE A 181 -46.10 -8.53 -20.52
N GLY A 182 -47.06 -9.21 -19.88
CA GLY A 182 -48.12 -10.01 -20.55
C GLY A 182 -47.86 -11.51 -20.65
N ASP A 183 -48.73 -12.22 -21.36
CA ASP A 183 -48.77 -13.68 -21.39
C ASP A 183 -47.63 -14.25 -22.28
N TYR A 184 -46.89 -15.21 -21.77
CA TYR A 184 -45.55 -15.64 -22.21
C TYR A 184 -45.52 -16.54 -23.46
N ASP A 185 -46.60 -16.68 -24.23
CA ASP A 185 -46.67 -17.63 -25.35
C ASP A 185 -45.86 -17.21 -26.61
N GLY A 186 -44.61 -16.77 -26.44
CA GLY A 186 -43.64 -16.71 -27.53
C GLY A 186 -43.19 -15.31 -27.99
N ASN A 187 -43.81 -14.23 -27.52
CA ASN A 187 -43.52 -12.86 -27.99
C ASN A 187 -42.34 -12.16 -27.27
N THR A 188 -41.68 -12.82 -26.34
CA THR A 188 -40.59 -12.21 -25.53
C THR A 188 -39.20 -12.66 -25.94
N GLN A 189 -39.07 -13.53 -26.93
CA GLN A 189 -37.77 -14.07 -27.35
C GLN A 189 -36.78 -12.98 -27.78
N THR A 190 -37.28 -11.97 -28.50
CA THR A 190 -36.45 -10.83 -28.93
C THR A 190 -35.90 -10.03 -27.74
N LEU A 191 -36.72 -9.78 -26.72
CA LEU A 191 -36.30 -9.10 -25.51
C LEU A 191 -35.23 -9.91 -24.75
N LYS A 192 -35.40 -11.22 -24.67
CA LYS A 192 -34.45 -12.14 -24.08
C LYS A 192 -33.09 -12.11 -24.81
N GLU A 193 -33.10 -12.18 -26.12
CA GLU A 193 -31.89 -12.13 -26.95
C GLU A 193 -31.14 -10.80 -26.78
N ILE A 194 -31.84 -9.69 -26.68
CA ILE A 194 -31.22 -8.36 -26.44
C ILE A 194 -30.47 -8.34 -25.08
N SER A 195 -31.12 -8.82 -24.02
CA SER A 195 -30.49 -8.83 -22.69
C SER A 195 -29.32 -9.81 -22.63
N GLU A 196 -29.47 -11.04 -23.11
CA GLU A 196 -28.40 -12.05 -23.10
C GLU A 196 -27.17 -11.61 -23.91
N ASN A 197 -27.39 -10.97 -25.08
CA ASN A 197 -26.29 -10.45 -25.91
C ASN A 197 -25.48 -9.37 -25.26
N THR A 198 -26.03 -8.70 -24.24
CA THR A 198 -25.34 -7.63 -23.47
C THR A 198 -24.96 -8.08 -22.06
N LEU A 199 -24.91 -9.39 -21.79
CA LEU A 199 -24.63 -9.99 -20.49
C LEU A 199 -25.55 -9.46 -19.37
N ALA A 200 -26.81 -9.15 -19.73
CA ALA A 200 -27.86 -8.76 -18.81
C ALA A 200 -28.95 -9.84 -18.74
N GLN A 201 -29.96 -9.61 -17.95
CA GLN A 201 -31.06 -10.53 -17.72
C GLN A 201 -32.39 -9.94 -18.21
N MET A 202 -33.28 -10.81 -18.73
CA MET A 202 -34.68 -10.49 -18.95
C MET A 202 -35.48 -10.82 -17.69
N TYR A 203 -36.31 -9.90 -17.27
CA TYR A 203 -37.28 -10.07 -16.20
C TYR A 203 -38.70 -10.11 -16.78
N THR A 204 -39.59 -10.72 -16.04
CA THR A 204 -41.00 -10.76 -16.38
C THR A 204 -41.78 -10.00 -15.32
N ALA A 205 -42.71 -9.14 -15.71
CA ALA A 205 -43.50 -8.35 -14.78
C ALA A 205 -44.98 -8.58 -14.97
N GLU A 206 -45.55 -9.41 -14.10
CA GLU A 206 -47.01 -9.61 -14.00
C GLU A 206 -47.59 -8.84 -12.80
N THR A 207 -46.76 -8.59 -11.82
CA THR A 207 -47.18 -7.98 -10.56
C THR A 207 -46.16 -6.94 -10.08
N PRO A 208 -46.53 -6.00 -9.21
CA PRO A 208 -45.59 -5.00 -8.64
C PRO A 208 -44.42 -5.61 -7.92
N GLU A 209 -44.55 -6.85 -7.41
CA GLU A 209 -43.48 -7.53 -6.67
C GLU A 209 -42.26 -7.84 -7.53
N ASN A 210 -42.43 -8.00 -8.84
CA ASN A 210 -41.32 -8.23 -9.77
C ASN A 210 -40.38 -7.03 -9.86
N LEU A 211 -40.78 -5.83 -9.39
CA LEU A 211 -39.88 -4.68 -9.26
C LEU A 211 -38.61 -5.03 -8.49
N ILE A 212 -38.73 -5.82 -7.43
CA ILE A 212 -37.59 -6.16 -6.57
C ILE A 212 -36.55 -6.99 -7.33
N GLU A 213 -36.97 -7.95 -8.16
CA GLU A 213 -36.03 -8.74 -8.97
C GLU A 213 -35.24 -7.85 -9.93
N VAL A 214 -35.91 -6.85 -10.52
CA VAL A 214 -35.25 -5.85 -11.37
C VAL A 214 -34.29 -4.99 -10.60
N LEU A 215 -34.70 -4.49 -9.45
CA LEU A 215 -33.82 -3.67 -8.57
C LEU A 215 -32.58 -4.47 -8.12
N TYR A 216 -32.75 -5.72 -7.69
CA TYR A 216 -31.61 -6.59 -7.36
C TYR A 216 -30.69 -6.81 -8.56
N GLY A 217 -31.25 -7.04 -9.74
CA GLY A 217 -30.47 -7.25 -10.95
C GLY A 217 -29.64 -6.05 -11.38
N ILE A 218 -30.16 -4.85 -11.18
CA ILE A 218 -29.47 -3.59 -11.54
C ILE A 218 -28.52 -3.15 -10.42
N PHE A 219 -28.96 -3.19 -9.17
CA PHE A 219 -28.20 -2.68 -8.03
C PHE A 219 -27.27 -3.70 -7.41
N GLY A 220 -27.65 -4.98 -7.34
CA GLY A 220 -26.86 -6.02 -6.67
C GLY A 220 -25.45 -6.23 -7.23
N THR A 221 -25.16 -5.67 -8.41
CA THR A 221 -23.84 -5.73 -9.04
C THR A 221 -23.17 -4.36 -9.22
N ASN A 222 -23.86 -3.27 -8.92
CA ASN A 222 -23.40 -1.94 -9.34
C ASN A 222 -23.35 -0.85 -8.26
N LEU A 223 -23.94 -1.07 -7.08
CA LEU A 223 -24.06 -0.02 -6.06
C LEU A 223 -23.88 -0.57 -4.63
N ASP A 224 -23.40 0.27 -3.73
CA ASP A 224 -23.21 -0.01 -2.29
C ASP A 224 -24.55 -0.05 -1.53
N TYR A 225 -25.53 -0.76 -2.10
CA TYR A 225 -26.82 -0.97 -1.48
C TYR A 225 -26.92 -2.35 -0.87
N SER A 226 -27.38 -2.42 0.36
CA SER A 226 -27.99 -3.62 0.92
C SER A 226 -29.49 -3.56 0.72
N ILE A 227 -30.07 -4.64 0.21
CA ILE A 227 -31.51 -4.80 0.15
C ILE A 227 -31.89 -5.97 1.04
N ARG A 228 -32.58 -5.71 2.12
CA ARG A 228 -33.01 -6.72 3.07
C ARG A 228 -34.53 -6.88 3.02
N GLU A 229 -35.00 -8.09 2.72
CA GLU A 229 -36.41 -8.43 2.87
C GLU A 229 -36.77 -8.51 4.35
N ILE A 230 -37.73 -7.71 4.77
CA ILE A 230 -38.22 -7.65 6.15
C ILE A 230 -39.40 -8.60 6.33
N THR A 231 -40.34 -8.59 5.40
CA THR A 231 -41.48 -9.51 5.39
C THR A 231 -42.01 -9.73 4.00
N ASP A 232 -42.46 -10.94 3.74
CA ASP A 232 -43.22 -11.39 2.59
C ASP A 232 -44.40 -12.25 3.08
N SER A 233 -45.47 -11.60 3.54
CA SER A 233 -46.57 -12.29 4.22
C SER A 233 -47.92 -11.74 3.86
N VAL A 234 -48.94 -12.58 4.04
CA VAL A 234 -50.34 -12.18 3.88
C VAL A 234 -50.88 -11.69 5.23
N PHE A 235 -51.39 -10.49 5.23
CA PHE A 235 -51.95 -9.86 6.40
C PHE A 235 -53.45 -9.71 6.33
N ALA A 236 -54.15 -9.88 7.47
CA ALA A 236 -55.57 -9.59 7.59
C ALA A 236 -55.83 -8.07 7.55
N PRO A 237 -57.08 -7.64 7.22
CA PRO A 237 -57.41 -6.22 7.25
C PRO A 237 -57.13 -5.54 8.60
N GLY A 238 -56.56 -4.36 8.53
CA GLY A 238 -56.24 -3.56 9.72
C GLY A 238 -54.84 -2.95 9.70
N ILE A 239 -54.45 -2.29 10.78
CA ILE A 239 -53.15 -1.68 10.91
C ILE A 239 -52.12 -2.72 11.34
N GLN A 240 -51.12 -2.92 10.50
CA GLN A 240 -49.96 -3.78 10.76
C GLN A 240 -48.82 -2.94 11.33
N ASN A 241 -48.21 -3.41 12.40
CA ASN A 241 -47.04 -2.76 13.00
C ASN A 241 -45.85 -3.70 12.89
N ILE A 242 -44.91 -3.37 12.04
CA ILE A 242 -43.71 -4.17 11.77
C ILE A 242 -42.50 -3.43 12.31
N ARG A 243 -41.76 -4.08 13.24
CA ARG A 243 -40.51 -3.56 13.79
C ARG A 243 -39.35 -4.11 13.05
N ILE A 244 -38.41 -3.26 12.70
CA ILE A 244 -37.21 -3.58 11.93
C ILE A 244 -36.01 -3.23 12.80
N SER A 245 -35.19 -4.23 13.13
CA SER A 245 -33.94 -4.02 13.83
C SER A 245 -32.89 -3.46 12.85
N LEU A 246 -32.16 -2.44 13.30
CA LEU A 246 -31.10 -1.77 12.56
C LEU A 246 -29.76 -2.15 13.20
N GLU A 247 -29.01 -2.99 12.51
CA GLU A 247 -27.70 -3.50 12.98
C GLU A 247 -26.52 -2.80 12.30
N GLU A 248 -26.78 -2.12 11.19
CA GLU A 248 -25.77 -1.53 10.33
C GLU A 248 -25.30 -0.16 10.84
N ASN A 249 -24.02 0.11 10.67
CA ASN A 249 -23.38 1.39 11.01
C ASN A 249 -22.97 2.12 9.71
N TYR A 250 -22.66 3.40 9.86
CA TYR A 250 -22.15 4.27 8.75
C TYR A 250 -23.12 4.37 7.56
N LEU A 251 -24.41 4.29 7.84
CA LEU A 251 -25.44 4.51 6.83
C LEU A 251 -25.59 6.00 6.53
N ASP A 252 -25.74 6.32 5.26
CA ASP A 252 -26.04 7.67 4.79
C ASP A 252 -27.54 7.82 4.52
N GLU A 253 -28.16 6.77 4.01
CA GLU A 253 -29.57 6.73 3.65
C GLU A 253 -30.14 5.32 3.91
N MET A 254 -31.39 5.28 4.30
CA MET A 254 -32.22 4.09 4.34
C MET A 254 -33.55 4.37 3.67
N ASP A 255 -34.01 3.46 2.84
CA ASP A 255 -35.34 3.55 2.23
C ASP A 255 -36.16 2.32 2.61
N VAL A 256 -37.39 2.55 3.00
CA VAL A 256 -38.34 1.48 3.26
C VAL A 256 -39.30 1.43 2.10
N LEU A 257 -39.30 0.33 1.38
CA LEU A 257 -40.21 0.07 0.27
C LEU A 257 -41.28 -0.96 0.69
N LEU A 258 -42.52 -0.59 0.61
CA LEU A 258 -43.65 -1.46 0.80
C LEU A 258 -44.28 -1.75 -0.58
N ILE A 259 -44.56 -3.02 -0.88
CA ILE A 259 -45.19 -3.46 -2.11
C ILE A 259 -46.36 -4.37 -1.77
N SER A 260 -47.44 -4.22 -2.50
CA SER A 260 -48.60 -5.13 -2.43
C SER A 260 -49.26 -5.26 -3.79
N PRO A 261 -49.81 -6.45 -4.16
CA PRO A 261 -50.59 -6.62 -5.37
C PRO A 261 -51.92 -5.84 -5.32
N ARG A 262 -52.28 -5.32 -4.14
CA ARG A 262 -53.49 -4.56 -3.91
C ARG A 262 -53.19 -3.23 -3.25
N LYS A 263 -54.15 -2.32 -3.29
CA LYS A 263 -53.96 -0.99 -2.69
C LYS A 263 -53.69 -1.08 -1.20
N ILE A 264 -52.61 -0.46 -0.76
CA ILE A 264 -52.23 -0.25 0.61
C ILE A 264 -53.02 0.99 1.13
N GLY A 265 -53.54 0.93 2.35
CA GLY A 265 -54.15 2.06 3.02
C GLY A 265 -53.12 3.07 3.49
N ASP A 266 -53.31 3.65 4.67
CA ASP A 266 -52.35 4.59 5.23
C ASP A 266 -51.02 3.88 5.61
N VAL A 267 -49.93 4.55 5.30
CA VAL A 267 -48.56 4.09 5.66
C VAL A 267 -47.87 5.15 6.48
N GLY A 268 -47.33 4.75 7.63
CA GLY A 268 -46.50 5.56 8.49
C GLY A 268 -45.20 4.86 8.81
N ILE A 269 -44.10 5.59 8.88
CA ILE A 269 -42.79 5.09 9.22
C ILE A 269 -42.25 5.92 10.37
N LEU A 270 -41.85 5.25 11.46
CA LEU A 270 -41.26 5.87 12.64
C LEU A 270 -39.82 5.42 12.78
N TYR A 271 -38.89 6.38 12.70
CA TYR A 271 -37.47 6.19 12.96
C TYR A 271 -37.11 6.76 14.34
N GLY A 272 -37.05 5.92 15.36
CA GLY A 272 -37.10 6.34 16.74
C GLY A 272 -38.43 7.06 17.03
N ASP A 273 -38.33 8.32 17.46
CA ASP A 273 -39.52 9.18 17.70
C ASP A 273 -39.88 10.08 16.50
N ARG A 274 -39.13 9.99 15.41
CA ARG A 274 -39.31 10.83 14.21
C ARG A 274 -40.24 10.11 13.21
N GLU A 275 -41.32 10.78 12.83
CA GLU A 275 -42.15 10.36 11.74
C GLU A 275 -41.50 10.72 10.40
N ILE A 276 -41.38 9.74 9.53
CA ILE A 276 -40.80 9.89 8.18
C ILE A 276 -41.92 10.16 7.20
N GLU A 277 -41.72 11.15 6.34
CA GLU A 277 -42.63 11.41 5.24
C GLU A 277 -42.67 10.21 4.31
N THR A 278 -43.87 9.72 4.04
CA THR A 278 -44.09 8.53 3.21
C THR A 278 -44.84 8.92 1.95
N MET A 279 -44.35 8.45 0.82
CA MET A 279 -45.03 8.54 -0.45
C MET A 279 -45.83 7.25 -0.68
N ASN A 280 -47.14 7.33 -0.67
CA ASN A 280 -48.04 6.21 -0.92
C ASN A 280 -48.71 6.35 -2.31
N LEU A 281 -48.38 5.48 -3.23
CA LEU A 281 -48.87 5.48 -4.62
C LEU A 281 -49.85 4.32 -4.90
N GLY A 282 -50.40 3.81 -3.83
CA GLY A 282 -51.44 2.75 -3.91
C GLY A 282 -50.84 1.37 -3.72
N ASN A 283 -50.26 0.77 -4.75
CA ASN A 283 -49.71 -0.57 -4.67
C ASN A 283 -48.30 -0.63 -4.09
N TYR A 284 -47.67 0.50 -3.98
CA TYR A 284 -46.38 0.64 -3.26
C TYR A 284 -46.33 1.93 -2.44
N ALA A 285 -45.51 1.92 -1.41
CA ALA A 285 -45.20 3.10 -0.62
C ALA A 285 -43.71 3.14 -0.33
N VAL A 286 -43.14 4.32 -0.28
CA VAL A 286 -41.72 4.55 0.01
C VAL A 286 -41.58 5.58 1.12
N GLY A 287 -40.68 5.30 2.06
CA GLY A 287 -40.23 6.27 3.03
C GLY A 287 -38.71 6.36 3.01
N LYS A 288 -38.19 7.56 2.81
CA LYS A 288 -36.76 7.85 2.69
C LYS A 288 -36.22 8.49 3.97
N ILE A 289 -35.13 7.93 4.51
CA ILE A 289 -34.51 8.35 5.76
C ILE A 289 -33.07 8.77 5.45
N THR A 290 -32.79 10.08 5.42
CA THR A 290 -31.50 10.65 5.05
C THR A 290 -30.66 11.12 6.23
N ASP A 291 -31.31 11.51 7.37
CA ASP A 291 -30.60 11.91 8.59
C ASP A 291 -30.50 10.72 9.53
N ILE A 292 -29.47 9.89 9.32
CA ILE A 292 -29.25 8.69 10.07
C ILE A 292 -28.59 9.01 11.42
N ASP A 293 -29.26 8.63 12.51
CA ASP A 293 -28.71 8.64 13.88
C ASP A 293 -28.33 7.21 14.28
N SER A 294 -27.06 6.93 14.37
CA SER A 294 -26.51 5.61 14.71
C SER A 294 -26.91 5.10 16.11
N SER A 295 -27.48 5.97 16.96
CA SER A 295 -28.00 5.56 18.26
C SER A 295 -29.39 4.89 18.16
N ILE A 296 -30.13 5.13 17.08
CA ILE A 296 -31.44 4.54 16.83
C ILE A 296 -31.26 3.14 16.24
N ARG A 297 -31.75 2.13 16.92
CA ARG A 297 -31.61 0.70 16.57
C ARG A 297 -32.90 0.04 16.14
N GLU A 298 -33.99 0.78 16.03
CA GLU A 298 -35.29 0.27 15.64
C GLU A 298 -36.01 1.23 14.73
N LEU A 299 -36.62 0.70 13.69
CA LEU A 299 -37.54 1.37 12.79
C LEU A 299 -38.90 0.67 12.88
N THR A 300 -39.98 1.42 12.95
CA THR A 300 -41.33 0.86 12.96
C THR A 300 -42.09 1.29 11.71
N VAL A 301 -42.58 0.32 10.97
CA VAL A 301 -43.45 0.51 9.83
C VAL A 301 -44.90 0.22 10.23
N GLN A 302 -45.79 1.16 10.02
CA GLN A 302 -47.24 0.99 10.16
C GLN A 302 -47.85 0.98 8.77
N ALA A 303 -48.57 -0.04 8.44
CA ALA A 303 -49.27 -0.17 7.12
C ALA A 303 -50.71 -0.63 7.32
N GLU A 304 -51.64 0.07 6.74
CA GLU A 304 -53.04 -0.36 6.74
C GLU A 304 -53.31 -1.30 5.56
N THR A 305 -53.71 -2.53 5.88
CA THR A 305 -54.19 -3.49 4.90
C THR A 305 -55.72 -3.42 4.84
N LEU A 306 -56.28 -3.18 3.64
CA LEU A 306 -57.70 -2.95 3.46
C LEU A 306 -58.51 -4.27 3.36
N GLU A 307 -57.82 -5.34 3.01
CA GLU A 307 -58.34 -6.70 2.88
C GLU A 307 -57.23 -7.71 3.23
N ASN A 308 -57.54 -9.02 3.11
CA ASN A 308 -56.48 -10.02 3.16
C ASN A 308 -55.57 -9.84 1.95
N GLN A 309 -54.39 -9.31 2.17
CA GLN A 309 -53.46 -9.00 1.08
C GLN A 309 -52.02 -9.32 1.46
N LYS A 310 -51.24 -9.68 0.45
CA LYS A 310 -49.80 -9.85 0.59
C LYS A 310 -49.18 -8.47 0.74
N LEU A 311 -48.28 -8.35 1.70
CA LEU A 311 -47.45 -7.18 1.90
C LEU A 311 -46.01 -7.62 1.96
N GLN A 312 -45.19 -7.07 1.11
CA GLN A 312 -43.74 -7.21 1.10
C GLN A 312 -43.13 -5.90 1.55
N ILE A 313 -42.16 -5.99 2.46
CA ILE A 313 -41.41 -4.82 2.97
C ILE A 313 -39.95 -5.11 2.78
N TYR A 314 -39.27 -4.18 2.17
CA TYR A 314 -37.84 -4.17 1.94
C TYR A 314 -37.21 -2.95 2.56
N LEU A 315 -36.05 -3.17 3.19
CA LEU A 315 -35.17 -2.11 3.67
C LEU A 315 -33.98 -2.04 2.73
N PHE A 316 -33.84 -0.89 2.08
CA PHE A 316 -32.66 -0.51 1.34
C PHE A 316 -31.77 0.28 2.27
N SER A 317 -30.52 -0.09 2.36
CA SER A 317 -29.53 0.62 3.18
C SER A 317 -28.37 1.04 2.29
N TYR A 318 -28.00 2.31 2.36
CA TYR A 318 -26.86 2.84 1.64
C TYR A 318 -25.77 3.26 2.64
N ARG A 319 -24.57 2.72 2.45
CA ARG A 319 -23.41 3.02 3.31
C ARG A 319 -22.55 4.10 2.71
N SER A 320 -22.25 5.14 3.50
CA SER A 320 -21.36 6.24 3.10
C SER A 320 -19.94 5.98 3.56
N LEU A 321 -19.32 4.96 3.01
CA LEU A 321 -17.92 4.66 3.24
C LEU A 321 -17.15 4.80 1.94
N THR A 322 -16.02 5.49 2.00
CA THR A 322 -15.12 5.63 0.87
C THR A 322 -13.85 4.83 1.19
N PRO A 323 -13.60 3.73 0.47
CA PRO A 323 -12.34 3.01 0.62
C PRO A 323 -11.17 3.86 0.15
N VAL A 324 -10.09 3.84 0.93
CA VAL A 324 -8.82 4.51 0.61
C VAL A 324 -7.71 3.49 0.75
N LEU A 325 -6.93 3.34 -0.29
CA LEU A 325 -5.74 2.51 -0.32
C LEU A 325 -4.49 3.41 -0.28
N GLU A 326 -3.68 3.25 0.75
CA GLU A 326 -2.32 3.79 0.81
C GLU A 326 -1.36 2.72 0.29
N LEU A 327 -0.60 3.05 -0.75
CA LEU A 327 0.31 2.14 -1.43
C LEU A 327 1.57 2.88 -1.86
N ASP A 328 2.73 2.27 -1.64
CA ASP A 328 3.98 2.74 -2.21
C ASP A 328 4.02 2.38 -3.70
N THR A 329 4.09 3.38 -4.58
CA THR A 329 4.10 3.16 -6.03
C THR A 329 5.50 2.93 -6.61
N THR A 330 6.53 3.12 -5.79
CA THR A 330 7.93 2.85 -6.14
C THR A 330 8.64 2.24 -4.94
N VAL A 331 9.22 1.08 -5.13
CA VAL A 331 10.01 0.36 -4.12
C VAL A 331 11.27 -0.20 -4.76
N TYR A 332 12.26 -0.55 -3.95
CA TYR A 332 13.44 -1.25 -4.46
C TYR A 332 13.24 -2.76 -4.38
N LYS A 333 13.93 -3.47 -5.26
CA LYS A 333 14.00 -4.93 -5.25
C LYS A 333 14.42 -5.44 -3.87
N ASN A 334 13.85 -6.56 -3.45
CA ASN A 334 14.03 -7.17 -2.14
C ASN A 334 13.62 -6.28 -0.93
N GLU A 335 12.95 -5.16 -1.18
CA GLU A 335 12.32 -4.35 -0.14
C GLU A 335 10.82 -4.62 -0.04
N PRO A 336 10.20 -4.43 1.14
CA PRO A 336 8.78 -4.65 1.31
C PRO A 336 7.96 -3.55 0.66
N LEU A 337 7.04 -3.94 -0.23
CA LEU A 337 5.93 -3.10 -0.66
C LEU A 337 4.87 -3.13 0.45
N SER A 338 4.62 -1.99 1.05
CA SER A 338 3.61 -1.83 2.09
C SER A 338 2.31 -1.32 1.49
N TYR A 339 1.19 -1.86 1.93
CA TYR A 339 -0.14 -1.43 1.53
C TYR A 339 -1.07 -1.39 2.73
N LYS A 340 -1.99 -0.40 2.72
CA LYS A 340 -2.95 -0.19 3.80
C LYS A 340 -4.26 0.29 3.25
N LEU A 341 -5.34 -0.42 3.57
CA LEU A 341 -6.71 -0.05 3.25
C LEU A 341 -7.42 0.45 4.50
N TYR A 342 -8.12 1.56 4.36
CA TYR A 342 -9.03 2.05 5.39
C TYR A 342 -10.23 2.75 4.75
N PHE A 343 -11.27 2.99 5.55
CA PHE A 343 -12.45 3.69 5.09
C PHE A 343 -12.48 5.12 5.63
N ARG A 344 -12.99 6.04 4.83
CA ARG A 344 -13.38 7.39 5.26
C ARG A 344 -14.89 7.48 5.33
N ASP A 345 -15.39 8.16 6.35
CA ASP A 345 -16.80 8.52 6.47
C ASP A 345 -17.15 9.70 5.53
N LYS A 346 -18.44 10.09 5.49
CA LYS A 346 -18.91 11.22 4.69
C LYS A 346 -18.29 12.58 5.06
N SER A 347 -17.69 12.70 6.22
CA SER A 347 -16.97 13.89 6.68
C SER A 347 -15.49 13.87 6.28
N GLY A 348 -15.01 12.78 5.67
CA GLY A 348 -13.62 12.56 5.28
C GLY A 348 -12.72 12.04 6.40
N ASN A 349 -13.28 11.70 7.57
CA ASN A 349 -12.49 11.15 8.67
C ASN A 349 -12.27 9.65 8.49
N ALA A 350 -11.08 9.19 8.88
CA ALA A 350 -10.79 7.76 8.89
C ALA A 350 -11.66 7.04 9.94
N VAL A 351 -12.25 5.93 9.56
CA VAL A 351 -13.08 5.09 10.41
C VAL A 351 -12.20 4.09 11.15
N SER A 352 -12.23 4.12 12.48
CA SER A 352 -11.41 3.25 13.35
C SER A 352 -12.16 2.09 13.98
N ASP A 353 -13.37 1.79 13.53
CA ASP A 353 -14.20 0.70 14.04
C ASP A 353 -13.70 -0.66 13.51
N GLU A 354 -12.99 -1.41 14.33
CA GLU A 354 -12.40 -2.70 13.94
C GLU A 354 -13.46 -3.71 13.48
N ASN A 355 -14.66 -3.69 14.08
CA ASN A 355 -15.74 -4.62 13.70
C ASN A 355 -16.23 -4.36 12.27
N LEU A 356 -16.09 -3.13 11.78
CA LEU A 356 -16.46 -2.83 10.38
C LEU A 356 -15.59 -3.62 9.41
N TYR A 357 -14.27 -3.67 9.67
CA TYR A 357 -13.32 -4.33 8.78
C TYR A 357 -13.47 -5.85 8.77
N GLU A 358 -13.95 -6.45 9.85
CA GLU A 358 -14.18 -7.90 9.93
C GLU A 358 -15.38 -8.37 9.06
N ASN A 359 -16.25 -7.46 8.65
CA ASN A 359 -17.43 -7.78 7.83
C ASN A 359 -17.15 -7.84 6.33
N PHE A 360 -15.96 -7.42 5.90
CA PHE A 360 -15.58 -7.43 4.49
C PHE A 360 -14.72 -8.64 4.14
N ILE A 361 -14.92 -9.15 2.95
CA ILE A 361 -13.99 -10.06 2.27
C ILE A 361 -13.05 -9.19 1.45
N TYR A 362 -11.75 -9.43 1.57
CA TYR A 362 -10.71 -8.70 0.87
C TYR A 362 -9.94 -9.62 -0.05
N GLU A 363 -9.71 -9.18 -1.27
CA GLU A 363 -8.84 -9.85 -2.23
C GLU A 363 -7.83 -8.83 -2.76
N PHE A 364 -6.58 -8.98 -2.36
CA PHE A 364 -5.48 -8.16 -2.83
C PHE A 364 -4.56 -9.04 -3.66
N SER A 365 -4.11 -8.52 -4.78
CA SER A 365 -3.24 -9.27 -5.68
C SER A 365 -2.26 -8.35 -6.40
N ILE A 366 -1.19 -8.94 -6.88
CA ILE A 366 -0.16 -8.28 -7.67
C ILE A 366 0.29 -9.19 -8.81
N GLY A 367 0.60 -8.61 -9.95
CA GLY A 367 1.09 -9.31 -11.14
C GLY A 367 1.91 -8.40 -12.04
N ASP A 368 2.73 -8.98 -12.92
CA ASP A 368 3.58 -8.28 -13.89
C ASP A 368 2.89 -8.07 -15.25
N GLY A 369 1.65 -8.57 -15.40
CA GLY A 369 0.86 -8.49 -16.63
C GLY A 369 0.31 -7.11 -16.95
N GLU A 370 -0.13 -6.92 -18.21
CA GLU A 370 -0.89 -5.74 -18.59
C GLU A 370 -2.25 -5.71 -17.87
N GLU A 371 -2.85 -4.53 -17.80
CA GLU A 371 -4.14 -4.29 -17.17
C GLU A 371 -5.21 -5.32 -17.60
N GLY A 372 -5.62 -6.19 -16.66
CA GLY A 372 -6.66 -7.21 -16.88
C GLY A 372 -6.18 -8.66 -16.94
N ASP A 373 -4.88 -8.93 -16.85
CA ASP A 373 -4.33 -10.27 -16.73
C ASP A 373 -4.64 -10.91 -15.36
N THR A 374 -4.60 -12.24 -15.32
CA THR A 374 -4.79 -12.95 -14.04
C THR A 374 -3.68 -12.61 -13.06
N PRO A 375 -4.01 -12.30 -11.80
CA PRO A 375 -2.99 -11.98 -10.80
C PRO A 375 -2.01 -13.16 -10.62
N GLU A 376 -0.71 -12.86 -10.53
CA GLU A 376 0.30 -13.87 -10.29
C GLU A 376 0.27 -14.37 -8.84
N SER A 377 -0.03 -13.48 -7.90
CA SER A 377 -0.11 -13.85 -6.49
C SER A 377 -1.19 -13.06 -5.75
N PHE A 378 -1.88 -13.76 -4.83
CA PHE A 378 -2.73 -13.13 -3.83
C PHE A 378 -1.90 -12.71 -2.62
N LEU A 379 -2.23 -11.56 -2.05
CA LEU A 379 -1.51 -10.92 -0.97
C LEU A 379 -2.23 -11.10 0.36
N GLU A 380 -1.47 -11.33 1.42
CA GLU A 380 -2.00 -11.41 2.77
C GLU A 380 -2.30 -10.01 3.32
N ILE A 381 -3.43 -9.87 4.03
CA ILE A 381 -3.85 -8.62 4.65
C ILE A 381 -4.39 -8.90 6.05
N GLU A 382 -4.00 -8.11 7.02
CA GLU A 382 -4.37 -8.29 8.41
C GLU A 382 -4.99 -7.01 9.01
N PRO A 383 -5.96 -7.14 9.93
CA PRO A 383 -6.53 -6.00 10.63
C PRO A 383 -5.50 -5.36 11.57
N SER A 384 -5.41 -4.04 11.54
CA SER A 384 -4.51 -3.28 12.41
C SER A 384 -5.04 -1.87 12.67
N GLY A 385 -5.50 -1.61 13.89
CA GLY A 385 -5.83 -0.27 14.37
C GLY A 385 -6.87 0.50 13.53
N GLY A 386 -7.95 -0.17 13.09
CA GLY A 386 -8.97 0.43 12.24
C GLY A 386 -8.53 0.59 10.78
N SER A 387 -7.76 -0.35 10.29
CA SER A 387 -7.36 -0.48 8.89
C SER A 387 -6.98 -1.93 8.60
N MET A 388 -6.89 -2.28 7.33
CA MET A 388 -6.30 -3.53 6.85
C MET A 388 -4.92 -3.23 6.31
N GLN A 389 -3.90 -4.00 6.70
CA GLN A 389 -2.50 -3.75 6.32
C GLN A 389 -1.81 -5.03 5.89
N GLY A 390 -0.86 -4.90 4.98
CA GLY A 390 -0.03 -6.00 4.53
C GLY A 390 1.28 -5.52 3.95
N GLN A 391 2.18 -6.47 3.74
CA GLN A 391 3.46 -6.24 3.08
C GLN A 391 3.81 -7.44 2.22
N VAL A 392 4.46 -7.19 1.10
CA VAL A 392 5.02 -8.23 0.22
C VAL A 392 6.43 -7.84 -0.19
N ILE A 393 7.35 -8.80 -0.17
CA ILE A 393 8.71 -8.56 -0.66
C ILE A 393 8.72 -8.68 -2.19
N MET A 394 9.21 -7.64 -2.85
CA MET A 394 9.28 -7.59 -4.31
C MET A 394 10.63 -8.14 -4.78
N GLU A 395 10.65 -9.43 -5.14
CA GLU A 395 11.89 -10.14 -5.50
C GLU A 395 12.40 -9.85 -6.93
N GLN A 396 11.57 -9.27 -7.78
CA GLN A 396 11.90 -8.98 -9.18
C GLN A 396 11.66 -7.52 -9.49
N SER A 397 12.59 -6.91 -10.21
CA SER A 397 12.44 -5.55 -10.73
C SER A 397 11.44 -5.48 -11.88
N GLY A 398 10.92 -4.31 -12.17
CA GLY A 398 9.97 -4.10 -13.26
C GLY A 398 8.73 -3.35 -12.85
N THR A 399 7.75 -3.34 -13.74
CA THR A 399 6.44 -2.73 -13.48
C THR A 399 5.43 -3.82 -13.13
N TRP A 400 4.80 -3.66 -12.00
CA TRP A 400 3.81 -4.54 -11.43
C TRP A 400 2.47 -3.82 -11.32
N PHE A 401 1.37 -4.56 -11.35
CA PHE A 401 0.02 -4.01 -11.19
C PHE A 401 -0.61 -4.55 -9.91
N PHE A 402 -0.86 -3.64 -8.98
CA PHE A 402 -1.55 -3.94 -7.73
C PHE A 402 -3.05 -3.81 -7.93
N GLN A 403 -3.81 -4.80 -7.50
CA GLN A 403 -5.27 -4.81 -7.55
C GLN A 403 -5.82 -5.04 -6.15
N ALA A 404 -6.84 -4.30 -5.79
CA ALA A 404 -7.54 -4.45 -4.53
C ALA A 404 -9.05 -4.51 -4.78
N TYR A 405 -9.65 -5.56 -4.26
CA TYR A 405 -11.09 -5.78 -4.26
C TYR A 405 -11.56 -6.01 -2.84
N MET A 406 -12.74 -5.55 -2.53
CA MET A 406 -13.41 -5.81 -1.27
C MET A 406 -14.90 -5.94 -1.46
N GLU A 407 -15.53 -6.83 -0.69
CA GLU A 407 -16.97 -6.98 -0.67
C GLU A 407 -17.51 -7.29 0.71
N ASP A 408 -18.75 -6.92 0.96
CA ASP A 408 -19.55 -7.35 2.10
C ASP A 408 -20.97 -7.66 1.65
N GLY A 409 -21.86 -7.97 2.59
CA GLY A 409 -23.28 -8.24 2.26
C GLY A 409 -24.04 -7.04 1.68
N MET A 410 -23.44 -5.87 1.59
CA MET A 410 -24.05 -4.63 1.08
C MET A 410 -23.53 -4.20 -0.30
N GLY A 411 -22.39 -4.74 -0.75
CA GLY A 411 -21.83 -4.39 -2.05
C GLY A 411 -20.35 -4.70 -2.16
N ASN A 412 -19.79 -4.32 -3.30
CA ASN A 412 -18.37 -4.48 -3.56
C ASN A 412 -17.71 -3.17 -4.04
N SER A 413 -16.43 -3.06 -3.81
CA SER A 413 -15.60 -1.97 -4.31
C SER A 413 -14.28 -2.53 -4.83
N SER A 414 -13.78 -1.93 -5.90
CA SER A 414 -12.46 -2.24 -6.44
C SER A 414 -11.70 -0.96 -6.73
N PHE A 415 -10.41 -1.06 -6.77
CA PHE A 415 -9.55 0.00 -7.29
C PHE A 415 -9.15 -0.36 -8.72
N GLU A 416 -9.01 0.65 -9.57
CA GLU A 416 -8.35 0.46 -10.86
C GLU A 416 -6.94 -0.08 -10.61
N PRO A 417 -6.41 -0.95 -11.50
CA PRO A 417 -5.08 -1.50 -11.32
C PRO A 417 -4.03 -0.39 -11.16
N ILE A 418 -3.28 -0.45 -10.07
CA ILE A 418 -2.29 0.57 -9.71
C ILE A 418 -0.92 0.07 -10.11
N SER A 419 -0.22 0.86 -10.93
CA SER A 419 1.14 0.57 -11.34
C SER A 419 2.12 0.78 -10.18
N VAL A 420 2.91 -0.25 -9.88
CA VAL A 420 4.01 -0.23 -8.90
C VAL A 420 5.31 -0.49 -9.64
N VAL A 421 6.27 0.40 -9.47
CA VAL A 421 7.60 0.27 -10.08
C VAL A 421 8.57 -0.29 -9.05
N VAL A 422 9.15 -1.44 -9.34
CA VAL A 422 10.22 -2.05 -8.54
C VAL A 422 11.55 -1.75 -9.22
N GLU A 423 12.35 -0.89 -8.59
CA GLU A 423 13.63 -0.46 -9.11
C GLU A 423 14.76 -1.38 -8.64
N ASN A 424 15.64 -1.78 -9.55
CA ASN A 424 16.89 -2.44 -9.23
C ASN A 424 17.96 -1.41 -8.91
N ARG A 425 18.65 -1.55 -7.77
CA ARG A 425 19.78 -0.70 -7.39
C ARG A 425 21.07 -1.28 -7.96
N LYS A 426 21.91 -0.40 -8.45
CA LYS A 426 23.18 -0.80 -9.04
C LYS A 426 24.16 -1.32 -8.01
N PRO A 427 25.04 -2.29 -8.37
CA PRO A 427 26.16 -2.69 -7.55
C PRO A 427 27.00 -1.49 -7.10
N ASN A 428 27.48 -1.52 -5.87
CA ASN A 428 28.28 -0.48 -5.26
C ASN A 428 29.58 -1.06 -4.67
N GLY A 429 30.64 -0.31 -4.78
CA GLY A 429 31.93 -0.72 -4.21
C GLY A 429 33.10 0.06 -4.79
N ALA A 430 34.27 -0.22 -4.26
CA ALA A 430 35.52 0.34 -4.78
C ALA A 430 36.71 -0.51 -4.34
N LEU A 431 37.67 -0.69 -5.19
CA LEU A 431 38.97 -1.25 -4.83
C LEU A 431 39.77 -0.25 -3.98
N PRO A 432 40.70 -0.70 -3.13
CA PRO A 432 41.51 0.18 -2.29
C PRO A 432 42.31 1.20 -3.10
N ALA A 433 42.06 2.50 -2.85
CA ALA A 433 42.69 3.60 -3.59
C ALA A 433 44.13 3.91 -3.19
N ASP A 434 44.55 3.48 -1.99
CA ASP A 434 45.82 3.87 -1.40
C ASP A 434 47.00 2.90 -1.58
N GLU A 435 46.84 1.91 -2.49
CA GLU A 435 47.90 0.93 -2.72
C GLU A 435 48.99 1.49 -3.62
N ARG A 436 50.23 1.45 -3.09
CA ARG A 436 51.43 1.88 -3.82
C ARG A 436 52.03 0.71 -4.57
N PHE A 437 52.01 0.80 -5.89
CA PHE A 437 52.65 -0.17 -6.75
C PHE A 437 54.04 0.31 -7.17
N THR A 438 54.95 -0.63 -7.20
CA THR A 438 56.29 -0.49 -7.81
C THR A 438 56.53 -1.75 -8.65
N VAL A 439 57.52 -1.76 -9.54
CA VAL A 439 57.91 -2.95 -10.32
C VAL A 439 58.43 -4.13 -9.46
N LEU A 440 58.66 -3.90 -8.16
CA LEU A 440 59.04 -4.93 -7.18
C LEU A 440 57.83 -5.43 -6.39
N THR A 441 56.69 -4.85 -6.56
CA THR A 441 55.45 -5.29 -5.92
C THR A 441 55.08 -6.67 -6.52
N ARG A 442 54.88 -7.64 -5.65
CA ARG A 442 54.38 -8.98 -6.09
C ARG A 442 52.96 -8.85 -6.56
N GLU A 443 52.48 -9.90 -7.24
CA GLU A 443 51.07 -10.05 -7.60
C GLU A 443 50.16 -9.68 -6.40
N ARG A 444 49.12 -8.91 -6.67
CA ARG A 444 48.05 -8.60 -5.72
C ARG A 444 46.77 -9.28 -6.15
N PHE A 445 46.09 -9.82 -5.16
CA PHE A 445 44.84 -10.53 -5.33
C PHE A 445 43.73 -9.76 -4.63
N TYR A 446 42.69 -9.44 -5.36
CA TYR A 446 41.49 -8.80 -4.83
C TYR A 446 40.33 -9.74 -5.02
N VAL A 447 39.79 -10.27 -3.91
CA VAL A 447 38.54 -11.01 -3.91
C VAL A 447 37.43 -9.97 -4.03
N LEU A 448 36.85 -9.83 -5.20
CA LEU A 448 35.97 -8.71 -5.56
C LEU A 448 34.71 -8.64 -4.67
N ASP A 449 34.18 -9.77 -4.21
CA ASP A 449 33.06 -9.84 -3.29
C ASP A 449 33.33 -9.22 -1.90
N GLU A 450 34.60 -8.95 -1.56
CA GLU A 450 34.94 -8.21 -0.35
C GLU A 450 34.87 -6.68 -0.55
N TYR A 451 34.87 -6.22 -1.78
CA TYR A 451 34.92 -4.80 -2.15
C TYR A 451 33.67 -4.29 -2.81
N PHE A 452 32.87 -5.18 -3.38
CA PHE A 452 31.64 -4.85 -4.05
C PHE A 452 30.47 -5.56 -3.40
N THR A 453 29.37 -4.85 -3.27
CA THR A 453 28.12 -5.37 -2.75
C THR A 453 26.97 -4.86 -3.58
N ASP A 454 25.95 -5.68 -3.71
CA ASP A 454 24.71 -5.24 -4.27
C ASP A 454 23.74 -4.80 -3.16
N PRO A 455 23.10 -3.61 -3.27
CA PRO A 455 22.14 -3.15 -2.26
C PRO A 455 20.88 -4.01 -2.19
N ASP A 456 20.52 -4.70 -3.26
CA ASP A 456 19.34 -5.57 -3.36
C ASP A 456 19.67 -7.04 -2.99
N GLY A 457 20.97 -7.31 -2.79
CA GLY A 457 21.48 -8.62 -2.39
C GLY A 457 21.66 -9.60 -3.55
N ASP A 458 21.66 -9.10 -4.78
CA ASP A 458 21.85 -9.90 -5.97
C ASP A 458 23.29 -10.42 -6.08
N PRO A 459 23.49 -11.62 -6.67
CA PRO A 459 24.80 -12.17 -6.89
C PRO A 459 25.55 -11.37 -7.95
N LEU A 460 26.76 -10.92 -7.60
CA LEU A 460 27.57 -10.14 -8.51
C LEU A 460 28.37 -11.00 -9.48
N THR A 461 28.48 -10.51 -10.70
CA THR A 461 29.38 -11.04 -11.74
C THR A 461 30.35 -9.95 -12.18
N TYR A 462 31.53 -10.38 -12.55
CA TYR A 462 32.63 -9.47 -12.85
C TYR A 462 33.20 -9.74 -14.24
N LEU A 463 33.48 -8.69 -15.00
CA LEU A 463 34.11 -8.75 -16.28
C LEU A 463 35.25 -7.71 -16.37
N LEU A 464 36.44 -8.18 -16.67
CA LEU A 464 37.56 -7.30 -16.93
C LEU A 464 37.54 -6.91 -18.42
N GLN A 465 37.24 -5.62 -18.68
CA GLN A 465 37.17 -5.09 -20.06
C GLN A 465 38.54 -4.70 -20.63
N THR A 466 39.52 -4.48 -19.75
CA THR A 466 40.89 -4.07 -20.13
C THR A 466 41.84 -5.24 -19.85
N ASP A 467 42.35 -5.84 -20.92
CA ASP A 467 43.40 -6.86 -20.83
C ASP A 467 44.74 -6.26 -20.41
N SER A 468 45.74 -7.15 -20.23
CA SER A 468 47.10 -6.79 -19.93
C SER A 468 47.63 -5.67 -20.78
N GLY A 469 48.25 -4.66 -20.14
CA GLY A 469 48.80 -3.49 -20.80
C GLY A 469 50.32 -3.42 -20.69
N GLU A 470 50.92 -2.32 -21.14
CA GLU A 470 52.39 -2.11 -21.10
C GLU A 470 52.94 -2.02 -19.66
N TYR A 471 52.15 -1.49 -18.73
CA TYR A 471 52.61 -1.16 -17.36
C TYR A 471 52.15 -2.17 -16.33
N LEU A 472 51.02 -2.83 -16.59
CA LEU A 472 50.34 -3.72 -15.67
C LEU A 472 49.75 -4.92 -16.39
N ASP A 473 49.90 -6.09 -15.84
CA ASP A 473 49.15 -7.29 -16.21
C ASP A 473 48.00 -7.47 -15.25
N ALA A 474 46.79 -7.61 -15.80
CA ALA A 474 45.56 -7.80 -15.03
C ALA A 474 44.81 -9.02 -15.56
N GLU A 475 44.49 -9.96 -14.69
CA GLU A 475 43.76 -11.17 -14.99
C GLU A 475 42.60 -11.32 -14.01
N LEU A 476 41.42 -11.66 -14.52
CA LEU A 476 40.24 -11.97 -13.74
C LEU A 476 39.94 -13.46 -13.83
N SER A 477 39.94 -14.14 -12.70
CA SER A 477 39.55 -15.55 -12.60
C SER A 477 38.42 -15.69 -11.57
N ASN A 478 37.22 -15.99 -12.05
CA ASN A 478 36.00 -15.94 -11.26
C ASN A 478 35.80 -14.56 -10.62
N ASN A 479 35.82 -14.46 -9.30
CA ASN A 479 35.70 -13.24 -8.52
C ASN A 479 37.05 -12.68 -7.98
N VAL A 480 38.19 -13.20 -8.46
CA VAL A 480 39.51 -12.76 -8.03
C VAL A 480 40.21 -12.01 -9.15
N LEU A 481 40.41 -10.72 -8.94
CA LEU A 481 41.23 -9.88 -9.80
C LEU A 481 42.68 -9.97 -9.35
N THR A 482 43.56 -10.43 -10.24
CA THR A 482 45.01 -10.48 -10.05
C THR A 482 45.64 -9.32 -10.80
N VAL A 483 46.50 -8.58 -10.09
CA VAL A 483 47.16 -7.41 -10.66
C VAL A 483 48.68 -7.57 -10.46
N GLN A 484 49.44 -7.57 -11.56
CA GLN A 484 50.89 -7.68 -11.54
C GLN A 484 51.55 -6.49 -12.24
N PRO A 485 52.30 -5.67 -11.52
CA PRO A 485 53.06 -4.55 -12.12
C PRO A 485 54.18 -5.06 -13.03
N LEU A 486 54.27 -4.53 -14.24
CA LEU A 486 55.31 -4.92 -15.22
C LEU A 486 56.37 -3.82 -15.38
N LYS A 487 55.92 -2.55 -15.45
CA LYS A 487 56.77 -1.40 -15.72
C LYS A 487 56.24 -0.16 -15.00
N SER A 488 57.12 0.79 -14.63
CA SER A 488 56.67 2.05 -14.06
C SER A 488 55.90 2.91 -15.05
N GLY A 489 54.76 3.42 -14.64
CA GLY A 489 53.83 4.22 -15.44
C GLY A 489 52.41 4.17 -14.83
N THR A 490 51.46 4.65 -15.58
CA THR A 490 50.03 4.63 -15.15
C THR A 490 49.23 3.83 -16.13
N GLN A 491 48.34 2.99 -15.63
CA GLN A 491 47.41 2.21 -16.44
C GLN A 491 46.04 2.21 -15.78
N THR A 492 45.01 2.35 -16.60
CA THR A 492 43.61 2.24 -16.15
C THR A 492 43.09 0.83 -16.36
N ILE A 493 42.47 0.26 -15.37
CA ILE A 493 41.73 -0.99 -15.44
C ILE A 493 40.24 -0.64 -15.51
N LEU A 494 39.52 -1.23 -16.44
CA LEU A 494 38.08 -1.15 -16.54
C LEU A 494 37.48 -2.46 -16.04
N LEU A 495 36.82 -2.41 -14.90
CA LEU A 495 36.14 -3.53 -14.27
C LEU A 495 34.63 -3.30 -14.36
N GLU A 496 33.95 -4.15 -15.11
CA GLU A 496 32.49 -4.18 -15.12
C GLU A 496 31.99 -5.09 -14.01
N VAL A 497 31.08 -4.58 -13.22
CA VAL A 497 30.39 -5.30 -12.14
C VAL A 497 28.92 -5.31 -12.47
N SER A 498 28.31 -6.48 -12.54
CA SER A 498 26.89 -6.64 -12.87
C SER A 498 26.18 -7.54 -11.85
N ASP A 499 24.96 -7.13 -11.51
CA ASP A 499 24.00 -7.89 -10.71
C ASP A 499 23.11 -8.82 -11.56
N GLY A 500 23.29 -8.82 -12.88
CA GLY A 500 22.49 -9.58 -13.85
C GLY A 500 21.38 -8.75 -14.51
N GLU A 501 20.94 -7.66 -13.91
CA GLU A 501 19.95 -6.72 -14.47
C GLU A 501 20.60 -5.41 -14.92
N SER A 502 21.57 -4.95 -14.19
CA SER A 502 22.35 -3.75 -14.50
C SER A 502 23.85 -4.04 -14.45
N ALA A 503 24.62 -3.24 -15.17
CA ALA A 503 26.07 -3.33 -15.13
C ALA A 503 26.67 -1.94 -14.99
N TYR A 504 27.73 -1.84 -14.21
CA TYR A 504 28.46 -0.60 -14.02
C TYR A 504 29.94 -0.82 -14.21
N THR A 505 30.58 0.01 -15.04
CA THR A 505 32.02 -0.05 -15.29
C THR A 505 32.74 0.90 -14.35
N TYR A 506 33.60 0.33 -13.53
CA TYR A 506 34.49 1.06 -12.63
C TYR A 506 35.85 1.28 -13.30
N GLU A 507 36.34 2.51 -13.27
CA GLU A 507 37.63 2.89 -13.80
C GLU A 507 38.63 3.01 -12.66
N TYR A 508 39.69 2.18 -12.68
CA TYR A 508 40.76 2.24 -11.68
C TYR A 508 42.05 2.63 -12.35
N GLU A 509 42.54 3.81 -11.99
CA GLU A 509 43.85 4.29 -12.39
C GLU A 509 44.91 3.80 -11.42
N ILE A 510 45.82 2.95 -11.87
CA ILE A 510 46.90 2.40 -11.07
C ILE A 510 48.23 3.05 -11.49
N GLU A 511 48.85 3.82 -10.56
CA GLU A 511 50.18 4.40 -10.74
C GLU A 511 51.25 3.46 -10.20
N ILE A 512 52.11 2.96 -11.09
CA ILE A 512 53.27 2.16 -10.74
C ILE A 512 54.47 3.09 -10.60
N THR A 513 54.76 3.41 -9.34
CA THR A 513 55.80 4.40 -8.99
C THR A 513 57.21 3.89 -9.32
N PRO A 514 58.09 4.65 -10.00
CA PRO A 514 59.46 4.27 -10.24
C PRO A 514 60.22 4.05 -8.94
N LEU A 515 61.09 3.05 -8.90
CA LEU A 515 61.86 2.69 -7.70
C LEU A 515 62.62 3.85 -7.09
N TRP A 516 63.18 4.73 -7.92
CA TRP A 516 63.91 5.90 -7.44
C TRP A 516 63.00 6.93 -6.74
N LYS A 517 61.74 7.01 -7.10
CA LYS A 517 60.73 7.85 -6.45
C LYS A 517 60.20 7.18 -5.18
N ALA A 518 59.90 5.88 -5.23
CA ALA A 518 59.34 5.10 -4.13
C ALA A 518 60.39 4.93 -2.98
N TYR A 519 61.63 4.67 -3.33
CA TYR A 519 62.73 4.39 -2.38
C TYR A 519 63.82 5.48 -2.40
N GLY A 520 63.50 6.68 -2.86
CA GLY A 520 64.45 7.80 -2.98
C GLY A 520 65.16 8.11 -1.69
N TRP A 521 64.51 7.92 -0.54
CA TRP A 521 65.12 8.06 0.77
C TRP A 521 66.18 6.99 1.04
N VAL A 522 66.06 5.77 0.52
CA VAL A 522 67.08 4.71 0.61
C VAL A 522 68.31 5.11 -0.20
N PHE A 523 68.09 5.61 -1.41
CA PHE A 523 69.20 6.12 -2.24
C PHE A 523 69.88 7.35 -1.61
N ALA A 524 69.08 8.21 -0.98
CA ALA A 524 69.62 9.34 -0.21
C ALA A 524 70.46 8.86 1.00
N LEU A 525 69.96 7.85 1.76
CA LEU A 525 70.69 7.24 2.85
C LEU A 525 71.96 6.50 2.39
N LEU A 526 71.88 5.79 1.26
CA LEU A 526 73.08 5.17 0.66
C LEU A 526 74.10 6.23 0.23
N ALA A 527 73.64 7.33 -0.38
CA ALA A 527 74.51 8.45 -0.73
C ALA A 527 75.13 9.10 0.50
N VAL A 528 74.33 9.31 1.58
CA VAL A 528 74.81 9.81 2.87
C VAL A 528 75.74 8.80 3.54
N GLY A 529 75.40 7.50 3.45
CA GLY A 529 76.28 6.42 3.96
C GLY A 529 77.65 6.36 3.26
N VAL A 530 77.63 6.45 1.93
CA VAL A 530 78.86 6.50 1.12
C VAL A 530 79.65 7.79 1.44
N ALA A 531 78.96 8.96 1.53
CA ALA A 531 79.56 10.20 1.93
C ALA A 531 80.12 10.12 3.38
N GLY A 532 79.35 9.48 4.31
CA GLY A 532 79.74 9.20 5.68
C GLY A 532 80.97 8.30 5.79
N ILE A 533 81.06 7.24 4.97
CA ILE A 533 82.20 6.30 4.87
C ILE A 533 83.43 7.08 4.35
N VAL A 534 83.27 7.95 3.39
CA VAL A 534 84.33 8.77 2.85
C VAL A 534 84.76 9.77 3.87
N ILE A 535 83.87 10.44 4.56
CA ILE A 535 84.18 11.41 5.67
C ILE A 535 84.79 10.65 6.84
N TRP A 536 84.29 9.47 7.22
CA TRP A 536 84.78 8.62 8.29
C TRP A 536 86.24 8.17 8.02
N LYS A 537 86.57 7.77 6.82
CA LYS A 537 87.93 7.46 6.39
C LYS A 537 88.81 8.67 6.47
N ILE A 538 88.31 9.87 6.41
CA ILE A 538 89.13 11.13 6.45
C ILE A 538 89.32 11.63 7.90
N THR A 539 88.35 11.33 8.81
CA THR A 539 88.30 12.01 10.15
C THR A 539 88.51 11.14 11.40
N HIS A 540 88.64 9.78 11.31
CA HIS A 540 88.55 8.95 12.51
C HIS A 540 89.88 8.56 13.11
N LYS A 541 90.07 9.14 14.27
CA LYS A 541 90.81 8.55 15.40
C LYS A 541 89.79 8.08 16.47
N PRO A 542 90.05 6.94 17.22
CA PRO A 542 89.04 6.30 18.05
C PRO A 542 88.82 6.98 19.40
N ARG A 543 87.59 7.03 19.90
CA ARG A 543 87.23 7.39 21.29
C ARG A 543 86.36 6.27 21.95
N PRO A 544 86.46 6.16 23.30
CA PRO A 544 86.02 4.95 24.04
C PRO A 544 84.54 4.89 24.40
N ALA A 545 84.11 3.66 24.70
CA ALA A 545 82.78 3.23 25.06
C ALA A 545 82.43 3.67 26.50
N LEU A 546 81.48 4.58 26.68
CA LEU A 546 80.82 4.83 27.99
C LEU A 546 79.60 5.76 27.85
N GLU A 547 78.62 5.41 27.03
CA GLU A 547 77.26 6.04 27.05
C GLU A 547 76.19 5.14 26.33
N ARG A 548 76.16 3.91 26.75
CA ARG A 548 75.09 2.94 26.21
C ARG A 548 74.27 2.32 27.31
N LEU A 549 73.86 3.05 28.31
CA LEU A 549 73.12 2.46 29.42
C LEU A 549 72.08 3.42 30.06
N ALA A 550 71.41 4.24 29.27
CA ALA A 550 70.37 5.12 29.83
C ALA A 550 69.08 5.26 28.97
N GLU A 551 68.87 4.38 28.04
CA GLU A 551 67.58 4.36 27.25
C GLU A 551 66.88 2.97 27.21
N GLU A 552 66.85 2.30 28.37
CA GLU A 552 65.95 1.14 28.50
C GLU A 552 64.75 1.47 29.38
N THR A 553 63.62 1.42 28.74
CA THR A 553 62.30 1.15 29.34
C THR A 553 61.55 2.29 30.01
N LYS A 554 60.94 3.14 29.25
CA LYS A 554 59.62 3.66 29.63
C LYS A 554 58.60 2.52 29.45
N LYS A 555 58.48 1.65 30.45
CA LYS A 555 57.33 0.73 30.55
C LYS A 555 56.13 1.56 30.97
N ASN A 556 55.07 1.58 30.18
CA ASN A 556 53.80 2.18 30.56
C ASN A 556 53.29 1.50 31.83
N HIS A 557 52.91 2.28 32.83
CA HIS A 557 52.37 1.80 34.09
C HIS A 557 50.96 2.37 34.27
N PHE A 558 50.10 1.59 34.90
CA PHE A 558 48.79 2.10 35.30
C PHE A 558 48.93 3.31 36.23
N CYS A 559 48.08 4.29 36.04
CA CYS A 559 47.99 5.52 36.81
C CYS A 559 46.59 5.68 37.39
N GLY A 560 46.45 6.50 38.43
CA GLY A 560 45.13 6.78 38.99
C GLY A 560 44.50 5.62 39.77
N ARG A 561 43.23 5.71 39.97
CA ARG A 561 42.41 4.67 40.62
C ARG A 561 41.13 4.44 39.83
N MET A 562 40.51 3.32 40.05
CA MET A 562 39.19 2.98 39.57
C MET A 562 38.22 2.85 40.74
N ASP A 563 37.11 3.59 40.72
CA ASP A 563 36.02 3.43 41.67
C ASP A 563 34.89 2.72 40.95
N ALA A 564 34.42 1.58 41.48
CA ALA A 564 33.42 0.72 40.87
C ALA A 564 32.15 0.65 41.75
N TYR A 565 31.04 0.84 41.12
CA TYR A 565 29.70 0.89 41.73
C TYR A 565 28.79 -0.11 41.07
N PHE A 566 28.16 -0.99 41.82
CA PHE A 566 27.09 -1.84 41.31
C PHE A 566 25.77 -1.07 41.41
N THR A 567 25.26 -0.60 40.31
CA THR A 567 24.02 0.18 40.24
C THR A 567 22.78 -0.71 40.12
N ALA A 568 22.98 -1.97 39.69
CA ALA A 568 21.96 -3.04 39.74
C ALA A 568 22.61 -4.38 40.09
N GLN A 569 21.92 -5.19 40.90
CA GLN A 569 22.30 -6.55 41.30
C GLN A 569 21.08 -7.39 41.66
N PRO A 570 21.12 -8.74 41.50
CA PRO A 570 19.96 -9.62 41.69
C PRO A 570 19.47 -9.75 43.14
N ASP A 571 20.34 -9.60 44.11
CA ASP A 571 20.07 -9.83 45.54
C ASP A 571 20.30 -8.54 46.34
N ALA A 572 19.19 -7.89 46.72
CA ALA A 572 19.24 -6.64 47.51
C ALA A 572 19.68 -6.84 48.99
N GLU A 573 19.71 -8.11 49.50
CA GLU A 573 20.16 -8.39 50.87
C GLU A 573 21.71 -8.48 50.98
N LYS A 574 22.42 -8.57 49.86
CA LYS A 574 23.88 -8.61 49.78
C LYS A 574 24.42 -7.48 48.89
N GLU A 575 24.09 -6.28 49.27
CA GLU A 575 24.56 -5.11 48.53
C GLU A 575 26.08 -5.05 48.47
N ILE A 576 26.65 -5.03 47.26
CA ILE A 576 28.07 -4.89 47.02
C ILE A 576 28.41 -3.42 47.29
N PRO A 577 29.29 -3.13 48.29
CA PRO A 577 29.65 -1.76 48.61
C PRO A 577 30.48 -1.14 47.48
N PRO A 578 30.54 0.18 47.37
CA PRO A 578 31.46 0.84 46.45
C PRO A 578 32.90 0.36 46.63
N LEU A 579 33.54 -0.03 45.57
CA LEU A 579 34.90 -0.57 45.55
C LEU A 579 35.86 0.45 44.95
N SER A 580 37.06 0.52 45.47
CA SER A 580 38.08 1.43 44.97
C SER A 580 39.41 0.70 44.77
N PHE A 581 39.95 0.75 43.57
CA PHE A 581 41.17 0.05 43.17
C PHE A 581 42.27 1.06 42.81
N GLU A 582 43.35 1.04 43.59
CA GLU A 582 44.49 1.93 43.36
C GLU A 582 45.38 1.40 42.23
N LEU A 583 45.06 1.72 40.98
CA LEU A 583 45.74 1.20 39.80
C LEU A 583 47.23 1.52 39.76
N TYR A 584 47.67 2.65 40.33
CA TYR A 584 49.06 3.01 40.40
C TYR A 584 49.92 2.05 41.27
N LYS A 585 49.28 1.15 42.04
CA LYS A 585 49.96 0.07 42.78
C LYS A 585 50.13 -1.21 41.97
N VAL A 586 49.48 -1.33 40.82
CA VAL A 586 49.58 -2.48 39.94
C VAL A 586 50.92 -2.44 39.21
N ARG A 587 51.75 -3.47 39.40
CA ARG A 587 53.09 -3.54 38.79
C ARG A 587 53.10 -4.02 37.35
N GLU A 588 52.04 -4.74 36.93
CA GLU A 588 51.87 -5.25 35.60
C GLU A 588 51.27 -4.17 34.69
N ASN A 589 51.60 -4.18 33.42
CA ASN A 589 51.03 -3.26 32.43
C ASN A 589 49.73 -3.78 31.79
N LYS A 590 49.26 -4.94 32.22
CA LYS A 590 48.02 -5.58 31.80
C LYS A 590 47.27 -6.13 33.00
N LEU A 591 45.97 -5.94 33.00
CA LEU A 591 45.06 -6.35 34.06
C LEU A 591 43.76 -6.95 33.46
N ILE A 592 43.23 -7.98 34.08
CA ILE A 592 41.91 -8.52 33.78
C ILE A 592 40.92 -7.95 34.79
N LEU A 593 39.83 -7.36 34.32
CA LEU A 593 38.87 -6.68 35.17
C LEU A 593 38.25 -7.60 36.23
N GLY A 594 37.98 -8.86 35.88
CA GLY A 594 37.51 -9.87 36.83
C GLY A 594 38.46 -10.15 37.99
N ALA A 595 39.79 -9.97 37.80
CA ALA A 595 40.77 -10.16 38.87
C ALA A 595 40.68 -9.07 39.95
N LEU A 596 40.18 -7.89 39.65
CA LEU A 596 39.93 -6.84 40.65
C LEU A 596 38.71 -7.11 41.52
N LEU A 597 37.82 -7.97 41.04
CA LEU A 597 36.50 -8.24 41.64
C LEU A 597 36.38 -9.71 42.08
N GLU A 598 37.54 -10.37 42.39
CA GLU A 598 37.59 -11.78 42.79
C GLU A 598 36.69 -12.14 43.98
N GLU A 599 36.44 -11.20 44.88
CA GLU A 599 35.58 -11.36 46.06
C GLU A 599 34.11 -11.52 45.71
N TYR A 600 33.71 -11.24 44.42
CA TYR A 600 32.35 -11.26 43.93
C TYR A 600 32.20 -12.21 42.69
N PRO A 601 32.45 -13.51 42.85
CA PRO A 601 32.60 -14.45 41.76
C PRO A 601 31.32 -14.59 40.91
N ASP A 602 30.15 -14.38 41.49
CA ASP A 602 28.87 -14.46 40.77
C ASP A 602 28.68 -13.27 39.83
N ALA A 603 29.03 -12.07 40.26
CA ALA A 603 29.03 -10.86 39.43
C ALA A 603 30.08 -10.99 38.30
N VAL A 604 31.30 -11.47 38.64
CA VAL A 604 32.36 -11.68 37.65
C VAL A 604 31.93 -12.64 36.56
N ARG A 605 31.22 -13.73 36.94
CA ARG A 605 30.75 -14.73 35.99
C ARG A 605 29.57 -14.21 35.17
N ALA A 606 28.57 -13.57 35.81
CA ALA A 606 27.39 -13.06 35.14
C ALA A 606 27.72 -12.01 34.08
N MET A 607 28.67 -11.11 34.40
CA MET A 607 29.10 -10.05 33.49
C MET A 607 30.27 -10.43 32.60
N GLU A 608 30.78 -11.67 32.69
CA GLU A 608 31.97 -12.15 31.96
C GLU A 608 33.17 -11.20 32.09
N LEU A 609 33.46 -10.71 33.31
CA LEU A 609 34.50 -9.71 33.53
C LEU A 609 35.93 -10.21 33.30
N ASN A 610 36.13 -11.53 33.25
CA ASN A 610 37.40 -12.14 32.89
C ASN A 610 37.75 -11.99 31.39
N GLU A 611 36.74 -11.65 30.58
CA GLU A 611 36.88 -11.39 29.15
C GLU A 611 37.13 -9.89 28.85
N ILE A 612 37.30 -9.08 29.89
CA ILE A 612 37.59 -7.63 29.79
C ILE A 612 38.98 -7.37 30.28
N HIS A 613 39.81 -6.87 29.40
CA HIS A 613 41.21 -6.60 29.63
C HIS A 613 41.49 -5.11 29.63
N LEU A 614 42.27 -4.68 30.58
CA LEU A 614 42.81 -3.31 30.70
C LEU A 614 44.33 -3.35 30.50
N MET A 615 44.89 -2.43 29.73
CA MET A 615 46.30 -2.30 29.49
C MET A 615 46.72 -0.86 29.74
N ALA A 616 47.86 -0.66 30.40
CA ALA A 616 48.41 0.70 30.61
C ALA A 616 48.87 1.26 29.24
N ASP A 617 48.48 2.51 28.98
CA ASP A 617 48.81 3.24 27.76
C ASP A 617 49.63 4.49 28.05
N GLU A 618 50.07 5.17 27.00
CA GLU A 618 50.79 6.46 27.11
C GLU A 618 49.84 7.56 27.66
N ASP A 619 50.39 8.66 28.08
CA ASP A 619 49.68 9.84 28.58
C ASP A 619 48.69 9.57 29.74
N ARG A 620 49.01 8.60 30.60
CA ARG A 620 48.18 8.20 31.76
C ARG A 620 46.78 7.68 31.38
N ARG A 621 46.65 7.14 30.19
CA ARG A 621 45.44 6.47 29.72
C ARG A 621 45.54 4.97 29.93
N MET A 622 44.44 4.28 29.72
CA MET A 622 44.42 2.82 29.60
C MET A 622 43.63 2.39 28.37
N ILE A 623 43.97 1.25 27.84
CA ILE A 623 43.24 0.61 26.74
C ILE A 623 42.33 -0.42 27.34
N LEU A 624 41.04 -0.34 26.99
CA LEU A 624 40.05 -1.38 27.25
C LEU A 624 39.88 -2.24 26.00
N TYR A 625 39.94 -3.55 26.20
CA TYR A 625 39.67 -4.54 25.17
C TYR A 625 38.80 -5.66 25.77
N HIS A 626 37.76 -6.10 25.09
CA HIS A 626 36.90 -7.17 25.58
C HIS A 626 36.43 -8.15 24.50
N THR A 627 36.14 -9.37 24.94
CA THR A 627 35.50 -10.43 24.16
C THR A 627 34.17 -10.91 24.81
N SER A 628 33.80 -10.29 25.94
CA SER A 628 32.62 -10.65 26.75
C SER A 628 31.32 -10.50 25.94
N LYS A 629 30.28 -11.23 26.34
CA LYS A 629 28.92 -11.06 25.79
C LYS A 629 28.15 -9.90 26.42
N SER A 630 28.68 -9.36 27.52
CA SER A 630 28.10 -8.17 28.16
C SER A 630 28.18 -6.95 27.27
N VAL A 631 27.21 -6.06 27.42
CA VAL A 631 27.27 -4.73 26.84
C VAL A 631 28.31 -3.92 27.64
N VAL A 632 29.34 -3.47 26.98
CA VAL A 632 30.38 -2.57 27.56
C VAL A 632 30.24 -1.21 26.91
N MET A 633 30.16 -0.16 27.71
CA MET A 633 30.09 1.22 27.20
C MET A 633 31.18 2.07 27.84
N ILE A 634 31.68 3.05 27.12
CA ILE A 634 32.59 4.07 27.63
C ILE A 634 31.86 5.41 27.42
N GLY A 635 31.47 6.03 28.53
CA GLY A 635 30.54 7.15 28.49
C GLY A 635 29.22 6.73 27.80
N ASN A 636 28.85 7.41 26.72
CA ASN A 636 27.62 7.13 25.95
C ASN A 636 27.85 6.25 24.70
N SER A 637 29.05 5.68 24.55
CA SER A 637 29.43 4.90 23.37
C SER A 637 29.59 3.43 23.68
N ILE A 638 28.97 2.55 22.88
CA ILE A 638 29.14 1.09 23.03
C ILE A 638 30.55 0.70 22.55
N ALA A 639 31.28 -0.02 23.37
CA ALA A 639 32.55 -0.63 23.00
C ALA A 639 32.26 -1.96 22.27
N CYS A 640 32.69 -2.05 21.03
CA CYS A 640 32.55 -3.28 20.24
C CYS A 640 33.60 -4.32 20.64
N LYS A 641 33.23 -5.61 20.53
CA LYS A 641 34.14 -6.74 20.84
C LYS A 641 35.37 -6.72 19.94
N GLN A 642 36.49 -7.14 20.51
CA GLN A 642 37.77 -7.28 19.80
C GLN A 642 38.37 -5.96 19.26
N ILE A 643 37.82 -4.82 19.71
CA ILE A 643 38.34 -3.48 19.39
C ILE A 643 39.00 -2.88 20.66
N GLN A 644 40.07 -2.17 20.47
CA GLN A 644 40.77 -1.46 21.55
C GLN A 644 40.23 -0.03 21.70
N TYR A 645 39.84 0.33 22.90
CA TYR A 645 39.33 1.66 23.23
C TYR A 645 40.25 2.33 24.26
N SER A 646 40.62 3.55 23.98
CA SER A 646 41.42 4.35 24.92
C SER A 646 40.51 5.03 25.93
N VAL A 647 40.78 4.79 27.22
CA VAL A 647 40.03 5.32 28.37
C VAL A 647 40.93 6.29 29.12
N GLY A 648 40.44 7.50 29.31
CA GLY A 648 41.14 8.57 30.03
C GLY A 648 40.56 8.87 31.41
N PHE A 649 41.22 9.72 32.18
CA PHE A 649 40.68 10.18 33.47
C PHE A 649 39.38 10.95 33.27
N GLY A 650 38.35 10.60 34.06
CA GLY A 650 37.03 11.15 34.00
C GLY A 650 36.06 10.33 33.14
N ASP A 651 36.57 9.34 32.37
CA ASP A 651 35.72 8.42 31.64
C ASP A 651 35.04 7.43 32.59
N VAL A 652 33.82 7.06 32.26
CA VAL A 652 33.01 6.09 32.98
C VAL A 652 32.77 4.89 32.08
N ILE A 653 33.05 3.70 32.59
CA ILE A 653 32.82 2.44 31.92
C ILE A 653 31.57 1.81 32.54
N TYR A 654 30.60 1.46 31.72
CA TYR A 654 29.40 0.73 32.11
C TYR A 654 29.46 -0.69 31.55
N ILE A 655 29.14 -1.68 32.37
CA ILE A 655 29.11 -3.08 31.99
C ILE A 655 27.80 -3.70 32.47
N MET A 656 27.08 -4.32 31.55
CA MET A 656 25.79 -4.94 31.83
C MET A 656 25.68 -6.26 31.05
N PRO A 657 25.34 -7.38 31.69
CA PRO A 657 25.02 -8.62 30.99
C PRO A 657 23.72 -8.48 30.22
N GLN A 658 23.50 -9.36 29.24
CA GLN A 658 22.31 -9.30 28.36
C GLN A 658 20.99 -9.46 29.10
N ASP A 659 20.98 -10.15 30.25
CA ASP A 659 19.80 -10.36 31.09
C ASP A 659 19.53 -9.19 32.04
N GLY A 660 20.40 -8.19 32.11
CA GLY A 660 20.26 -7.03 32.97
C GLY A 660 20.36 -7.33 34.46
N SER A 661 20.85 -8.53 34.86
CA SER A 661 20.92 -8.96 36.26
C SER A 661 21.90 -8.15 37.10
N TYR A 662 22.92 -7.57 36.49
CA TYR A 662 23.90 -6.70 37.11
C TYR A 662 24.11 -5.45 36.25
N GLU A 663 24.51 -4.35 36.90
CA GLU A 663 25.01 -3.18 36.22
C GLU A 663 26.21 -2.66 37.02
N LEU A 664 27.36 -2.56 36.38
CA LEU A 664 28.60 -2.10 36.96
C LEU A 664 29.03 -0.81 36.28
N GLU A 665 29.16 0.22 37.08
CA GLU A 665 29.66 1.54 36.68
C GLU A 665 31.06 1.72 37.25
N ILE A 666 32.06 2.01 36.42
CA ILE A 666 33.48 2.18 36.81
C ILE A 666 33.95 3.56 36.41
N HIS A 667 34.36 4.33 37.36
CA HIS A 667 34.96 5.66 37.18
C HIS A 667 36.48 5.56 37.19
N TYR A 668 37.15 6.00 36.12
CA TYR A 668 38.59 6.11 36.08
C TYR A 668 39.02 7.51 36.51
N ILE A 669 39.70 7.61 37.64
CA ILE A 669 39.91 8.87 38.35
C ILE A 669 41.42 9.15 38.52
N ALA A 670 41.84 10.40 38.30
CA ALA A 670 43.17 10.86 38.59
C ALA A 670 43.42 10.93 40.12
N VAL A 671 44.51 10.36 40.60
CA VAL A 671 44.94 10.54 41.97
C VAL A 671 45.96 11.67 41.98
N ILE A 672 45.63 12.76 42.66
CA ILE A 672 46.56 13.86 42.92
C ILE A 672 47.47 13.39 44.08
N GLN A 673 48.75 13.07 43.78
CA GLN A 673 49.76 12.79 44.80
C GLN A 673 50.26 14.08 45.43
#